data_681d8769d650174e42546a151f879d73
#
_entry.id   681d8769d650174e42546a151f879d73
#
_cell.length_a   1.000
_cell.length_b   1.000
_cell.length_c   1.000
_cell.angle_alpha   90.00
_cell.angle_beta   90.00
_cell.angle_gamma   90.00
#
_symmetry.space_group_name_H-M   'P 1'
#
loop_
_entity.id
_entity.type
_entity.pdbx_description
1 polymer ?
#
loop_
_entity_poly.entity_id
_entity_poly.type
_entity_poly.pdbx_seq_one_letter_code
_entity_poly.pdbx_strand_id
1 'polypeptide(L)'
;MLSSVLAVSALLSASVGPVLAQTASQALTPQFGSCPPNFSLVRNAGVPGVNQSLSSAEAEYVAAKKANVIPSAFQTYLSNVQATNVTLPSYVSSILASGTATNGTLPTVGIAVSGGAYRAALFGAGVMNALDGRNSSSVKAGTGGLLQALTYMSGLSGGSTLVYSLSQSNFPTMQDLILGPPNGSATPGGWGGWTTAYGMLDQPVAGNDTALNTLYESQLVAEIEGKYAAGFPVTLVDALGRNIARHFLNGTTTANFFDNTTSMHGAGQLFSSIQNVSTFVDHTQPFPIVIIDSWSSGPNVTGNEYPPSNIIYEFNAFEMGSYDPSLASFTPIEYLGTTNESVCVTGFEQAGFVIGTSNDWFAQLNSSLSAVMAGAGWPWIEIVNGSYPQPEVSMDVGLYPNPFHGVNSGEFVDSEETYLKLTDGGNDGESIPLQPLLVRARGLDLIIAVDANGDNTENWSEGTSLVNAQTRANMYPAAYPFPAVPTNTSVFVAEGLALHPTFFGCDNTSTPLIIYMADGGPAPGQPAVTNTTGDTFNETFAQAVLAQTFVLATQGLPANSSEMVDPEYPACLACAVVDRTRAKEGIERSGVCSSCFTRYCWNGTQVAIATTSGAESTRTFSTALLIAGIVFGSLALF
;
A
#
# COMPACT_ATOMS: atom_id res chain seq x y z
N MET A 1 -11.70 19.79 77.76
CA MET A 1 -12.87 19.18 77.15
C MET A 1 -12.47 18.77 75.69
N LEU A 2 -12.12 17.50 75.55
CA LEU A 2 -11.76 16.93 74.27
C LEU A 2 -13.06 16.51 73.56
N SER A 3 -13.25 17.00 72.33
CA SER A 3 -14.30 16.49 71.41
C SER A 3 -13.65 15.62 70.32
N SER A 4 -13.91 14.33 70.40
CA SER A 4 -13.48 13.32 69.47
C SER A 4 -14.39 13.38 68.24
N VAL A 5 -13.80 13.58 67.02
CA VAL A 5 -14.47 13.43 65.72
C VAL A 5 -14.15 12.03 65.19
N LEU A 6 -15.15 11.15 65.14
CA LEU A 6 -15.09 9.87 64.48
C LEU A 6 -15.26 10.09 62.99
N ALA A 7 -14.21 9.81 62.20
CA ALA A 7 -14.30 9.69 60.74
C ALA A 7 -14.74 8.25 60.39
N VAL A 8 -15.92 8.11 59.82
CA VAL A 8 -16.41 6.86 59.23
C VAL A 8 -15.88 6.76 57.82
N SER A 9 -14.88 5.91 57.61
CA SER A 9 -14.39 5.56 56.25
C SER A 9 -15.34 4.52 55.67
N ALA A 10 -16.17 4.94 54.71
CA ALA A 10 -16.94 4.02 53.88
C ALA A 10 -16.01 3.41 52.85
N LEU A 11 -15.64 2.15 52.99
CA LEU A 11 -15.02 1.33 51.96
C LEU A 11 -16.08 1.00 50.91
N LEU A 12 -16.04 1.69 49.77
CA LEU A 12 -16.69 1.24 48.54
C LEU A 12 -15.90 0.03 48.01
N SER A 13 -16.38 -1.18 48.31
CA SER A 13 -15.97 -2.39 47.59
C SER A 13 -16.59 -2.33 46.17
N ALA A 14 -15.83 -1.82 45.22
CA ALA A 14 -16.15 -2.04 43.80
C ALA A 14 -16.03 -3.55 43.54
N SER A 15 -17.15 -4.22 43.37
CA SER A 15 -17.19 -5.58 42.83
C SER A 15 -16.70 -5.51 41.38
N VAL A 16 -15.44 -5.85 41.17
CA VAL A 16 -14.93 -6.14 39.83
C VAL A 16 -15.61 -7.45 39.40
N GLY A 17 -16.74 -7.34 38.70
CA GLY A 17 -17.30 -8.47 37.99
C GLY A 17 -16.27 -8.96 36.94
N PRO A 18 -16.31 -10.25 36.56
CA PRO A 18 -15.44 -10.73 35.50
C PRO A 18 -15.69 -9.86 34.27
N VAL A 19 -14.67 -9.14 33.80
CA VAL A 19 -14.69 -8.51 32.50
C VAL A 19 -14.72 -9.67 31.50
N LEU A 20 -15.88 -9.96 30.96
CA LEU A 20 -15.96 -10.90 29.84
C LEU A 20 -15.08 -10.37 28.72
N ALA A 21 -14.17 -11.20 28.22
CA ALA A 21 -13.36 -10.82 27.08
C ALA A 21 -14.28 -10.48 25.90
N GLN A 22 -14.03 -9.35 25.25
CA GLN A 22 -14.77 -8.92 24.07
C GLN A 22 -14.61 -9.95 22.97
N THR A 23 -15.70 -10.31 22.26
CA THR A 23 -15.62 -11.18 21.08
C THR A 23 -15.19 -10.41 19.85
N ALA A 24 -14.70 -11.11 18.81
CA ALA A 24 -14.33 -10.47 17.54
C ALA A 24 -15.52 -9.73 16.92
N SER A 25 -16.72 -10.34 16.93
CA SER A 25 -17.95 -9.70 16.46
C SER A 25 -18.27 -8.40 17.21
N GLN A 26 -18.13 -8.39 18.54
CA GLN A 26 -18.32 -7.17 19.32
C GLN A 26 -17.28 -6.09 19.00
N ALA A 27 -16.03 -6.47 18.75
CA ALA A 27 -14.96 -5.55 18.38
C ALA A 27 -15.14 -4.95 16.98
N LEU A 28 -15.83 -5.67 16.11
CA LEU A 28 -16.18 -5.23 14.75
C LEU A 28 -17.50 -4.45 14.67
N THR A 29 -18.20 -4.27 15.80
CA THR A 29 -19.47 -3.56 15.85
C THR A 29 -19.22 -2.05 15.88
N PRO A 30 -19.59 -1.28 14.82
CA PRO A 30 -19.52 0.17 14.86
C PRO A 30 -20.41 0.76 15.95
N GLN A 31 -19.96 1.85 16.58
CA GLN A 31 -20.62 2.51 17.67
C GLN A 31 -21.18 3.87 17.24
N PHE A 32 -22.39 4.20 17.70
CA PHE A 32 -23.03 5.48 17.43
C PHE A 32 -22.91 6.38 18.67
N GLY A 33 -22.57 7.65 18.43
CA GLY A 33 -22.45 8.65 19.49
C GLY A 33 -22.72 10.07 18.97
N SER A 34 -22.75 11.03 19.90
CA SER A 34 -22.80 12.45 19.50
C SER A 34 -21.46 12.84 18.86
N CYS A 35 -21.52 13.59 17.78
CA CYS A 35 -20.29 14.13 17.18
C CYS A 35 -19.58 15.10 18.15
N PRO A 36 -18.24 15.20 18.09
CA PRO A 36 -17.48 16.16 18.87
C PRO A 36 -17.92 17.61 18.59
N PRO A 37 -17.73 18.53 19.55
CA PRO A 37 -17.97 19.95 19.30
C PRO A 37 -17.11 20.46 18.13
N ASN A 38 -17.71 21.21 17.23
CA ASN A 38 -17.09 21.73 16.00
C ASN A 38 -16.62 20.63 15.01
N PHE A 39 -17.21 19.45 15.07
CA PHE A 39 -16.99 18.40 14.09
C PHE A 39 -17.39 18.90 12.69
N SER A 40 -16.54 18.64 11.71
CA SER A 40 -16.85 18.80 10.29
C SER A 40 -16.69 17.46 9.60
N LEU A 41 -17.75 17.00 8.98
CA LEU A 41 -17.76 15.73 8.27
C LEU A 41 -16.86 15.77 7.03
N VAL A 42 -16.83 16.91 6.33
CA VAL A 42 -16.09 17.04 5.07
C VAL A 42 -15.14 18.22 5.13
N ARG A 43 -13.88 17.95 4.80
CA ARG A 43 -12.84 18.95 4.54
C ARG A 43 -12.67 19.10 3.02
N ASN A 44 -12.79 20.30 2.51
CA ASN A 44 -12.42 20.61 1.13
C ASN A 44 -10.88 20.62 1.01
N ALA A 45 -10.35 19.86 0.06
CA ALA A 45 -8.91 19.72 -0.17
C ALA A 45 -8.35 20.74 -1.20
N GLY A 46 -9.19 21.63 -1.67
CA GLY A 46 -8.84 22.71 -2.61
C GLY A 46 -9.16 22.39 -4.06
N VAL A 47 -9.06 23.42 -4.90
CA VAL A 47 -9.27 23.28 -6.33
C VAL A 47 -8.07 22.57 -6.96
N PRO A 48 -8.28 21.61 -7.86
CA PRO A 48 -7.22 20.82 -8.47
C PRO A 48 -6.09 21.67 -9.06
N GLY A 49 -4.87 21.34 -8.68
CA GLY A 49 -3.64 21.93 -9.22
C GLY A 49 -3.29 23.34 -8.76
N VAL A 50 -4.20 24.06 -8.09
CA VAL A 50 -3.97 25.47 -7.71
C VAL A 50 -3.88 25.64 -6.20
N ASN A 51 -4.77 25.00 -5.44
CA ASN A 51 -4.90 25.20 -3.99
C ASN A 51 -5.07 23.88 -3.23
N GLN A 52 -4.43 22.79 -3.71
CA GLN A 52 -4.42 21.54 -2.95
C GLN A 52 -3.85 21.80 -1.54
N SER A 53 -4.54 21.31 -0.52
CA SER A 53 -4.13 21.46 0.88
C SER A 53 -4.14 20.12 1.60
N LEU A 54 -3.10 19.87 2.41
CA LEU A 54 -3.07 18.77 3.35
C LEU A 54 -3.99 19.06 4.53
N SER A 55 -4.43 18.02 5.25
CA SER A 55 -4.97 18.22 6.59
C SER A 55 -3.90 18.84 7.50
N SER A 56 -4.34 19.54 8.54
CA SER A 56 -3.40 20.09 9.54
C SER A 56 -2.57 19.00 10.19
N ALA A 57 -3.19 17.85 10.47
CA ALA A 57 -2.51 16.72 11.11
C ALA A 57 -1.44 16.08 10.21
N GLU A 58 -1.70 15.89 8.90
CA GLU A 58 -0.69 15.42 7.95
C GLU A 58 0.44 16.45 7.82
N ALA A 59 0.10 17.74 7.69
CA ALA A 59 1.08 18.81 7.57
C ALA A 59 1.99 18.91 8.80
N GLU A 60 1.42 18.79 10.01
CA GLU A 60 2.15 18.79 11.27
C GLU A 60 3.06 17.56 11.41
N TYR A 61 2.55 16.36 11.06
CA TYR A 61 3.35 15.13 11.05
C TYR A 61 4.58 15.27 10.15
N VAL A 62 4.36 15.71 8.90
CA VAL A 62 5.44 15.85 7.92
C VAL A 62 6.44 16.94 8.33
N ALA A 63 5.95 18.05 8.87
CA ALA A 63 6.83 19.12 9.37
C ALA A 63 7.70 18.61 10.53
N ALA A 64 7.13 17.88 11.49
CA ALA A 64 7.86 17.28 12.61
C ALA A 64 8.89 16.25 12.14
N LYS A 65 8.52 15.36 11.20
CA LYS A 65 9.44 14.40 10.60
C LYS A 65 10.60 15.09 9.90
N LYS A 66 10.33 16.10 9.08
CA LYS A 66 11.34 16.89 8.37
C LYS A 66 12.29 17.63 9.31
N ALA A 67 11.79 18.10 10.45
CA ALA A 67 12.60 18.81 11.42
C ALA A 67 13.46 17.89 12.29
N ASN A 68 12.91 16.75 12.73
CA ASN A 68 13.49 15.96 13.81
C ASN A 68 14.16 14.65 13.34
N VAL A 69 13.72 14.08 12.22
CA VAL A 69 14.14 12.74 11.78
C VAL A 69 14.96 12.78 10.49
N ILE A 70 14.44 13.45 9.46
CA ILE A 70 15.03 13.47 8.11
C ILE A 70 16.49 13.92 8.09
N PRO A 71 16.94 14.95 8.84
CA PRO A 71 18.33 15.39 8.79
C PRO A 71 19.33 14.29 9.21
N SER A 72 19.06 13.61 10.32
CA SER A 72 19.93 12.52 10.80
C SER A 72 19.86 11.28 9.91
N ALA A 73 18.71 10.99 9.34
CA ALA A 73 18.53 9.88 8.41
C ALA A 73 19.34 10.09 7.12
N PHE A 74 19.30 11.29 6.52
CA PHE A 74 20.14 11.59 5.35
C PHE A 74 21.63 11.61 5.65
N GLN A 75 22.05 12.07 6.84
CA GLN A 75 23.44 11.98 7.25
C GLN A 75 23.93 10.53 7.35
N THR A 76 23.10 9.65 7.92
CA THR A 76 23.37 8.21 8.00
C THR A 76 23.47 7.61 6.59
N TYR A 77 22.49 7.90 5.73
CA TYR A 77 22.50 7.46 4.33
C TYR A 77 23.75 7.94 3.59
N LEU A 78 24.08 9.22 3.67
CA LEU A 78 25.29 9.78 3.06
C LEU A 78 26.56 9.05 3.52
N SER A 79 26.68 8.78 4.81
CA SER A 79 27.83 8.05 5.36
C SER A 79 27.96 6.65 4.76
N ASN A 80 26.83 5.95 4.55
CA ASN A 80 26.83 4.63 3.93
C ASN A 80 27.23 4.69 2.45
N VAL A 81 26.72 5.69 1.70
CA VAL A 81 27.13 5.91 0.31
C VAL A 81 28.63 6.21 0.22
N GLN A 82 29.16 7.08 1.07
CA GLN A 82 30.59 7.44 1.09
C GLN A 82 31.50 6.24 1.43
N ALA A 83 30.99 5.30 2.23
CA ALA A 83 31.73 4.07 2.58
C ALA A 83 31.96 3.14 1.38
N THR A 84 31.24 3.32 0.27
CA THR A 84 31.49 2.58 -0.99
C THR A 84 32.71 3.08 -1.77
N ASN A 85 33.33 4.17 -1.32
CA ASN A 85 34.50 4.82 -1.95
C ASN A 85 34.25 5.43 -3.35
N VAL A 86 32.96 5.58 -3.76
CA VAL A 86 32.62 6.34 -4.98
C VAL A 86 32.69 7.83 -4.67
N THR A 87 33.39 8.59 -5.51
CA THR A 87 33.54 10.04 -5.35
C THR A 87 32.26 10.77 -5.74
N LEU A 88 31.57 11.33 -4.74
CA LEU A 88 30.37 12.15 -4.95
C LEU A 88 30.76 13.60 -5.31
N PRO A 89 30.01 14.26 -6.21
CA PRO A 89 30.06 15.71 -6.35
C PRO A 89 29.77 16.41 -5.02
N SER A 90 30.44 17.53 -4.76
CA SER A 90 30.34 18.23 -3.48
C SER A 90 28.90 18.65 -3.13
N TYR A 91 28.09 19.03 -4.11
CA TYR A 91 26.69 19.39 -3.87
C TYR A 91 25.85 18.23 -3.34
N VAL A 92 26.11 16.98 -3.75
CA VAL A 92 25.40 15.81 -3.22
C VAL A 92 25.63 15.69 -1.72
N SER A 93 26.92 15.74 -1.32
CA SER A 93 27.28 15.68 0.09
C SER A 93 26.72 16.87 0.88
N SER A 94 26.76 18.07 0.30
CA SER A 94 26.24 19.26 0.96
C SER A 94 24.74 19.21 1.20
N ILE A 95 23.96 18.80 0.18
CA ILE A 95 22.49 18.67 0.29
C ILE A 95 22.12 17.62 1.33
N LEU A 96 22.72 16.43 1.28
CA LEU A 96 22.37 15.34 2.20
C LEU A 96 22.85 15.58 3.63
N ALA A 97 23.97 16.31 3.82
CA ALA A 97 24.53 16.55 5.15
C ALA A 97 23.82 17.65 5.93
N SER A 98 23.30 18.68 5.26
CA SER A 98 22.86 19.91 5.93
C SER A 98 21.51 20.44 5.47
N GLY A 99 20.93 19.89 4.42
CA GLY A 99 19.75 20.48 3.77
C GLY A 99 20.06 21.83 3.12
N THR A 100 21.31 22.23 3.13
CA THR A 100 21.75 23.52 2.59
C THR A 100 22.87 23.30 1.59
N ALA A 101 22.55 23.32 0.31
CA ALA A 101 23.47 23.97 -0.58
C ALA A 101 23.24 25.48 -0.48
N THR A 102 21.99 25.98 -0.45
CA THR A 102 21.68 27.40 -0.28
C THR A 102 20.37 27.71 0.47
N ASN A 103 19.36 26.86 0.49
CA ASN A 103 18.03 27.19 1.02
C ASN A 103 17.51 26.28 2.14
N GLY A 104 18.30 25.35 2.64
CA GLY A 104 17.96 24.55 3.82
C GLY A 104 16.85 23.50 3.62
N THR A 105 16.48 23.15 2.39
CA THR A 105 15.43 22.17 2.13
C THR A 105 16.04 20.81 1.77
N LEU A 106 15.88 19.84 2.66
CA LEU A 106 16.18 18.45 2.35
C LEU A 106 15.19 17.90 1.32
N PRO A 107 15.61 16.95 0.47
CA PRO A 107 14.72 16.29 -0.48
C PRO A 107 13.52 15.64 0.20
N THR A 108 12.35 15.70 -0.44
CA THR A 108 11.16 14.96 -0.03
C THR A 108 11.04 13.71 -0.88
N VAL A 109 11.19 12.54 -0.25
CA VAL A 109 11.24 11.25 -0.93
C VAL A 109 10.06 10.38 -0.50
N GLY A 110 9.44 9.71 -1.45
CA GLY A 110 8.37 8.74 -1.22
C GLY A 110 8.65 7.40 -1.89
N ILE A 111 7.94 6.37 -1.44
CA ILE A 111 7.92 5.05 -2.06
C ILE A 111 6.48 4.63 -2.32
N ALA A 112 6.21 4.10 -3.51
CA ALA A 112 4.92 3.54 -3.91
C ALA A 112 5.08 2.05 -4.17
N VAL A 113 4.30 1.19 -3.51
CA VAL A 113 4.37 -0.27 -3.64
C VAL A 113 3.10 -0.78 -4.29
N SER A 114 3.27 -1.46 -5.42
CA SER A 114 2.17 -1.92 -6.27
C SER A 114 1.32 -3.02 -5.65
N GLY A 115 0.14 -3.23 -6.26
CA GLY A 115 -0.63 -4.46 -6.15
C GLY A 115 0.07 -5.66 -6.82
N GLY A 116 -0.54 -6.83 -6.67
CA GLY A 116 -0.05 -8.12 -7.17
C GLY A 116 0.05 -9.20 -6.09
N ALA A 117 -0.90 -9.20 -5.15
CA ALA A 117 -1.06 -10.16 -4.06
C ALA A 117 0.19 -10.27 -3.15
N TYR A 118 0.44 -11.46 -2.59
CA TYR A 118 1.61 -11.71 -1.73
C TYR A 118 2.95 -11.41 -2.41
N ARG A 119 3.05 -11.66 -3.72
CA ARG A 119 4.25 -11.37 -4.48
C ARG A 119 4.64 -9.90 -4.36
N ALA A 120 3.67 -8.99 -4.56
CA ALA A 120 3.92 -7.55 -4.47
C ALA A 120 4.30 -7.12 -3.04
N ALA A 121 3.65 -7.69 -2.02
CA ALA A 121 4.02 -7.44 -0.63
C ALA A 121 5.47 -7.87 -0.33
N LEU A 122 5.88 -9.07 -0.79
CA LEU A 122 7.24 -9.58 -0.58
C LEU A 122 8.29 -8.82 -1.40
N PHE A 123 7.98 -8.52 -2.68
CA PHE A 123 8.87 -7.75 -3.54
C PHE A 123 9.08 -6.34 -2.99
N GLY A 124 8.00 -5.67 -2.60
CA GLY A 124 8.07 -4.36 -1.94
C GLY A 124 8.88 -4.38 -0.65
N ALA A 125 8.67 -5.41 0.19
CA ALA A 125 9.46 -5.60 1.41
C ALA A 125 10.96 -5.81 1.08
N GLY A 126 11.29 -6.52 0.00
CA GLY A 126 12.66 -6.73 -0.45
C GLY A 126 13.34 -5.42 -0.89
N VAL A 127 12.63 -4.55 -1.63
CA VAL A 127 13.12 -3.20 -1.98
C VAL A 127 13.32 -2.38 -0.71
N MET A 128 12.33 -2.33 0.19
CA MET A 128 12.45 -1.59 1.45
C MET A 128 13.61 -2.13 2.33
N ASN A 129 13.81 -3.45 2.37
CA ASN A 129 14.93 -4.09 3.07
C ASN A 129 16.30 -3.65 2.51
N ALA A 130 16.39 -3.46 1.19
CA ALA A 130 17.60 -2.97 0.52
C ALA A 130 17.90 -1.49 0.83
N LEU A 131 16.92 -0.73 1.28
CA LEU A 131 17.05 0.69 1.65
C LEU A 131 17.15 0.89 3.18
N ASP A 132 16.98 -0.16 3.98
CA ASP A 132 16.92 -0.09 5.43
C ASP A 132 18.30 0.03 6.08
N GLY A 133 18.54 1.12 6.79
CA GLY A 133 19.80 1.36 7.52
C GLY A 133 20.04 0.41 8.71
N ARG A 134 19.03 -0.38 9.10
CA ARG A 134 19.16 -1.42 10.15
C ARG A 134 19.67 -2.75 9.57
N ASN A 135 19.59 -2.92 8.25
CA ASN A 135 20.14 -4.08 7.56
C ASN A 135 21.63 -3.86 7.24
N SER A 136 22.51 -4.65 7.85
CA SER A 136 23.96 -4.53 7.65
C SER A 136 24.41 -4.75 6.20
N SER A 137 23.66 -5.56 5.43
CA SER A 137 23.93 -5.79 4.01
C SER A 137 23.63 -4.55 3.18
N SER A 138 22.51 -3.83 3.45
CA SER A 138 22.18 -2.60 2.74
C SER A 138 23.12 -1.44 3.13
N VAL A 139 23.55 -1.39 4.38
CA VAL A 139 24.61 -0.46 4.84
C VAL A 139 25.89 -0.70 4.07
N LYS A 140 26.33 -1.97 3.96
CA LYS A 140 27.52 -2.34 3.18
C LYS A 140 27.36 -2.06 1.68
N ALA A 141 26.16 -2.22 1.13
CA ALA A 141 25.85 -1.90 -0.27
C ALA A 141 25.80 -0.37 -0.53
N GLY A 142 25.74 0.46 0.52
CA GLY A 142 25.66 1.91 0.40
C GLY A 142 24.24 2.45 0.12
N THR A 143 23.21 1.61 0.17
CA THR A 143 21.80 2.01 -0.03
C THR A 143 21.02 2.13 1.29
N GLY A 144 21.56 1.54 2.36
CA GLY A 144 20.94 1.56 3.69
C GLY A 144 20.83 2.96 4.28
N GLY A 145 19.71 3.23 4.97
CA GLY A 145 19.39 4.52 5.58
C GLY A 145 18.41 5.35 4.76
N LEU A 146 18.24 5.06 3.47
CA LEU A 146 17.27 5.77 2.64
C LEU A 146 15.82 5.48 3.08
N LEU A 147 15.52 4.27 3.55
CA LEU A 147 14.20 3.93 4.09
C LEU A 147 13.80 4.86 5.26
N GLN A 148 14.73 5.17 6.16
CA GLN A 148 14.48 6.07 7.30
C GLN A 148 14.31 7.53 6.86
N ALA A 149 14.87 7.91 5.70
CA ALA A 149 14.76 9.23 5.12
C ALA A 149 13.49 9.43 4.25
N LEU A 150 12.68 8.39 4.04
CA LEU A 150 11.41 8.55 3.33
C LEU A 150 10.44 9.40 4.13
N THR A 151 9.73 10.29 3.45
CA THR A 151 8.66 11.10 4.04
C THR A 151 7.32 10.40 3.93
N TYR A 152 7.05 9.77 2.80
CA TYR A 152 5.78 9.11 2.49
C TYR A 152 5.99 7.68 2.01
N MET A 153 5.01 6.83 2.27
CA MET A 153 4.87 5.53 1.63
C MET A 153 3.41 5.29 1.25
N SER A 154 3.19 4.79 0.04
CA SER A 154 1.86 4.42 -0.43
C SER A 154 1.83 2.94 -0.85
N GLY A 155 0.67 2.31 -0.64
CA GLY A 155 0.45 0.91 -0.97
C GLY A 155 -0.92 0.67 -1.57
N LEU A 156 -0.99 -0.30 -2.46
CA LEU A 156 -2.18 -0.75 -3.15
C LEU A 156 -2.25 -2.27 -3.09
N SER A 157 -3.43 -2.88 -2.83
CA SER A 157 -3.59 -4.33 -2.83
C SER A 157 -2.53 -5.02 -1.95
N GLY A 158 -1.72 -5.93 -2.49
CA GLY A 158 -0.59 -6.52 -1.76
C GLY A 158 0.38 -5.48 -1.17
N GLY A 159 0.62 -4.37 -1.86
CA GLY A 159 1.40 -3.24 -1.34
C GLY A 159 0.71 -2.53 -0.18
N SER A 160 -0.62 -2.44 -0.16
CA SER A 160 -1.37 -1.88 0.98
C SER A 160 -1.20 -2.74 2.23
N THR A 161 -1.19 -4.06 2.03
CA THR A 161 -0.93 -5.04 3.09
C THR A 161 0.45 -4.83 3.71
N LEU A 162 1.49 -4.65 2.89
CA LEU A 162 2.84 -4.35 3.36
C LEU A 162 2.88 -3.02 4.12
N VAL A 163 2.38 -1.93 3.52
CA VAL A 163 2.44 -0.58 4.09
C VAL A 163 1.71 -0.52 5.43
N TYR A 164 0.50 -1.10 5.50
CA TYR A 164 -0.28 -1.08 6.73
C TYR A 164 0.33 -1.97 7.81
N SER A 165 0.68 -3.24 7.49
CA SER A 165 1.27 -4.15 8.48
C SER A 165 2.59 -3.63 9.03
N LEU A 166 3.43 -3.00 8.20
CA LEU A 166 4.66 -2.34 8.62
C LEU A 166 4.40 -1.19 9.59
N SER A 167 3.41 -0.34 9.26
CA SER A 167 3.08 0.84 10.05
C SER A 167 2.51 0.47 11.42
N GLN A 168 1.56 -0.44 11.46
CA GLN A 168 0.85 -0.82 12.68
C GLN A 168 1.72 -1.67 13.63
N SER A 169 2.72 -2.39 13.12
CA SER A 169 3.60 -3.26 13.92
C SER A 169 4.83 -2.54 14.48
N ASN A 170 4.79 -1.22 14.54
CA ASN A 170 5.87 -0.38 15.07
C ASN A 170 7.12 -0.37 14.18
N PHE A 171 6.93 -0.45 12.87
CA PHE A 171 7.96 -0.34 11.86
C PHE A 171 9.18 -1.26 12.10
N PRO A 172 8.98 -2.60 12.23
CA PRO A 172 10.06 -3.55 12.43
C PRO A 172 10.98 -3.62 11.21
N THR A 173 12.08 -4.41 11.29
CA THR A 173 12.83 -4.78 10.08
C THR A 173 11.94 -5.60 9.15
N MET A 174 12.22 -5.63 7.85
CA MET A 174 11.40 -6.41 6.89
C MET A 174 11.46 -7.91 7.21
N GLN A 175 12.58 -8.39 7.71
CA GLN A 175 12.71 -9.78 8.14
C GLN A 175 11.81 -10.08 9.34
N ASP A 176 11.81 -9.22 10.37
CA ASP A 176 10.93 -9.38 11.53
C ASP A 176 9.46 -9.17 11.17
N LEU A 177 9.15 -8.30 10.19
CA LEU A 177 7.80 -8.10 9.70
C LEU A 177 7.22 -9.39 9.09
N ILE A 178 7.99 -10.05 8.26
CA ILE A 178 7.52 -11.22 7.48
C ILE A 178 7.63 -12.50 8.29
N LEU A 179 8.79 -12.75 8.89
CA LEU A 179 9.11 -14.03 9.53
C LEU A 179 8.87 -14.03 11.05
N GLY A 180 8.56 -12.85 11.60
CA GLY A 180 8.54 -12.66 13.05
C GLY A 180 9.94 -12.49 13.66
N PRO A 181 10.00 -12.01 14.90
CA PRO A 181 11.26 -11.80 15.58
C PRO A 181 11.95 -13.12 15.90
N PRO A 182 13.29 -13.14 15.93
CA PRO A 182 14.05 -14.34 16.27
C PRO A 182 13.60 -14.96 17.60
N ASN A 183 13.53 -16.29 17.64
CA ASN A 183 13.15 -17.08 18.82
C ASN A 183 11.67 -16.93 19.27
N GLY A 184 10.78 -16.46 18.42
CA GLY A 184 9.35 -16.32 18.73
C GLY A 184 9.05 -15.29 19.83
N SER A 185 10.01 -14.42 20.15
CA SER A 185 9.78 -13.29 21.05
C SER A 185 8.96 -12.25 20.29
N ALA A 186 7.79 -11.88 20.80
CA ALA A 186 7.04 -10.78 20.23
C ALA A 186 7.85 -9.48 20.27
N THR A 187 7.82 -8.70 19.18
CA THR A 187 8.35 -7.34 19.18
C THR A 187 7.59 -6.47 20.19
N PRO A 188 8.12 -5.30 20.60
CA PRO A 188 7.32 -4.31 21.28
C PRO A 188 6.03 -4.03 20.48
N GLY A 189 4.87 -4.31 21.05
CA GLY A 189 3.57 -4.26 20.37
C GLY A 189 2.97 -5.62 20.03
N GLY A 190 3.68 -6.74 20.28
CA GLY A 190 3.13 -8.10 20.15
C GLY A 190 3.16 -8.68 18.73
N TRP A 191 3.95 -8.08 17.81
CA TRP A 191 4.05 -8.56 16.43
C TRP A 191 4.78 -9.90 16.33
N GLY A 192 4.16 -10.89 15.68
CA GLY A 192 4.71 -12.25 15.51
C GLY A 192 5.14 -12.62 14.09
N GLY A 193 5.08 -11.69 13.15
CA GLY A 193 5.31 -11.95 11.72
C GLY A 193 4.01 -12.22 10.94
N TRP A 194 4.11 -12.30 9.62
CA TRP A 194 2.99 -12.71 8.77
C TRP A 194 2.69 -14.19 8.92
N THR A 195 1.40 -14.54 8.89
CA THR A 195 0.99 -15.95 8.94
C THR A 195 0.90 -16.52 7.53
N THR A 196 2.03 -16.98 6.98
CA THR A 196 2.18 -17.38 5.58
C THR A 196 2.12 -18.88 5.36
N ALA A 197 1.96 -19.66 6.44
CA ALA A 197 1.84 -21.12 6.37
C ALA A 197 0.48 -21.60 5.84
N TYR A 198 -0.52 -20.72 5.87
CA TYR A 198 -1.86 -20.95 5.38
C TYR A 198 -2.14 -20.05 4.20
N GLY A 199 -2.85 -20.52 3.17
CA GLY A 199 -3.21 -19.74 2.00
C GLY A 199 -4.26 -18.67 2.32
N MET A 200 -4.05 -17.49 1.80
CA MET A 200 -5.05 -16.41 1.89
C MET A 200 -6.11 -16.56 0.80
N LEU A 201 -5.70 -16.90 -0.40
CA LEU A 201 -6.55 -17.10 -1.57
C LEU A 201 -6.79 -18.58 -1.85
N ASP A 202 -5.84 -19.44 -1.52
CA ASP A 202 -5.96 -20.89 -1.71
C ASP A 202 -6.93 -21.51 -0.69
N GLN A 203 -7.94 -22.20 -1.19
CA GLN A 203 -8.92 -22.91 -0.38
C GLN A 203 -8.92 -24.39 -0.77
N PRO A 204 -9.07 -25.30 0.17
CA PRO A 204 -9.32 -25.12 1.62
C PRO A 204 -8.03 -24.80 2.41
N VAL A 205 -8.11 -23.84 3.34
CA VAL A 205 -6.99 -23.30 4.13
C VAL A 205 -6.27 -24.38 4.98
N ALA A 206 -7.03 -25.32 5.53
CA ALA A 206 -6.51 -26.43 6.34
C ALA A 206 -6.31 -27.72 5.52
N GLY A 207 -6.17 -27.64 4.20
CA GLY A 207 -6.00 -28.80 3.32
C GLY A 207 -7.16 -29.80 3.46
N ASN A 208 -6.85 -31.06 3.76
CA ASN A 208 -7.86 -32.14 3.85
C ASN A 208 -8.64 -32.18 5.18
N ASP A 209 -8.37 -31.28 6.13
CA ASP A 209 -9.14 -31.22 7.39
C ASP A 209 -10.44 -30.45 7.20
N THR A 210 -11.48 -31.14 6.75
CA THR A 210 -12.79 -30.54 6.48
C THR A 210 -13.46 -29.94 7.71
N ALA A 211 -13.23 -30.47 8.91
CA ALA A 211 -13.78 -29.93 10.14
C ALA A 211 -13.15 -28.58 10.49
N LEU A 212 -11.84 -28.48 10.34
CA LEU A 212 -11.09 -27.25 10.59
C LEU A 212 -11.40 -26.18 9.54
N ASN A 213 -11.56 -26.56 8.27
CA ASN A 213 -11.99 -25.65 7.21
C ASN A 213 -13.38 -25.07 7.49
N THR A 214 -14.36 -25.92 7.81
CA THR A 214 -15.73 -25.49 8.14
C THR A 214 -15.74 -24.58 9.38
N LEU A 215 -14.92 -24.88 10.38
CA LEU A 215 -14.77 -24.03 11.56
C LEU A 215 -14.25 -22.64 11.16
N TYR A 216 -13.18 -22.60 10.38
CA TYR A 216 -12.56 -21.36 9.90
C TYR A 216 -13.54 -20.47 9.12
N GLU A 217 -14.22 -21.04 8.13
CA GLU A 217 -15.21 -20.35 7.29
C GLU A 217 -16.37 -19.80 8.12
N SER A 218 -16.88 -20.63 9.06
CA SER A 218 -17.95 -20.21 9.97
C SER A 218 -17.52 -19.07 10.90
N GLN A 219 -16.25 -19.06 11.32
CA GLN A 219 -15.70 -17.98 12.14
C GLN A 219 -15.62 -16.66 11.37
N LEU A 220 -15.09 -16.66 10.14
CA LEU A 220 -15.01 -15.44 9.32
C LEU A 220 -16.40 -14.80 9.17
N VAL A 221 -17.43 -15.61 8.91
CA VAL A 221 -18.80 -15.12 8.74
C VAL A 221 -19.40 -14.65 10.06
N ALA A 222 -19.22 -15.39 11.16
CA ALA A 222 -19.75 -15.01 12.47
C ALA A 222 -19.10 -13.72 13.02
N GLU A 223 -17.86 -13.47 12.69
CA GLU A 223 -17.15 -12.28 13.14
C GLU A 223 -17.74 -10.97 12.57
N ILE A 224 -18.26 -10.97 11.34
CA ILE A 224 -18.85 -9.78 10.69
C ILE A 224 -20.30 -9.49 11.13
N GLU A 225 -20.91 -10.36 11.93
CA GLU A 225 -22.27 -10.17 12.46
C GLU A 225 -22.45 -8.83 13.19
N GLY A 226 -21.42 -8.40 13.92
CA GLY A 226 -21.47 -7.14 14.68
C GLY A 226 -21.72 -5.92 13.81
N LYS A 227 -21.08 -5.84 12.65
CA LYS A 227 -21.31 -4.77 11.67
C LYS A 227 -22.73 -4.82 11.10
N TYR A 228 -23.21 -6.02 10.75
CA TYR A 228 -24.59 -6.22 10.26
C TYR A 228 -25.63 -5.86 11.32
N ALA A 229 -25.44 -6.32 12.56
CA ALA A 229 -26.34 -6.02 13.68
C ALA A 229 -26.41 -4.52 14.02
N ALA A 230 -25.33 -3.78 13.75
CA ALA A 230 -25.31 -2.32 13.88
C ALA A 230 -26.06 -1.59 12.74
N GLY A 231 -26.58 -2.33 11.75
CA GLY A 231 -27.37 -1.79 10.65
C GLY A 231 -26.57 -1.39 9.40
N PHE A 232 -25.29 -1.77 9.34
CA PHE A 232 -24.47 -1.57 8.15
C PHE A 232 -24.53 -2.79 7.23
N PRO A 233 -24.50 -2.60 5.90
CA PRO A 233 -24.40 -3.72 4.99
C PRO A 233 -23.06 -4.43 5.17
N VAL A 234 -23.08 -5.75 5.01
CA VAL A 234 -21.88 -6.60 4.97
C VAL A 234 -21.80 -7.27 3.61
N THR A 235 -20.58 -7.42 3.09
CA THR A 235 -20.29 -7.95 1.76
C THR A 235 -19.25 -9.06 1.83
N LEU A 236 -18.88 -9.63 0.69
CA LEU A 236 -17.76 -10.59 0.61
C LEU A 236 -16.45 -9.94 1.05
N VAL A 237 -16.32 -8.63 0.86
CA VAL A 237 -15.11 -7.87 1.25
C VAL A 237 -14.96 -7.80 2.77
N ASP A 238 -16.04 -7.81 3.54
CA ASP A 238 -15.96 -7.89 5.02
C ASP A 238 -15.31 -9.21 5.46
N ALA A 239 -15.75 -10.34 4.88
CA ALA A 239 -15.18 -11.65 5.19
C ALA A 239 -13.73 -11.79 4.65
N LEU A 240 -13.43 -11.25 3.46
CA LEU A 240 -12.07 -11.16 2.94
C LEU A 240 -11.17 -10.34 3.88
N GLY A 241 -11.67 -9.22 4.39
CA GLY A 241 -10.96 -8.39 5.36
C GLY A 241 -10.64 -9.14 6.65
N ARG A 242 -11.51 -10.04 7.11
CA ARG A 242 -11.23 -10.91 8.26
C ARG A 242 -10.18 -11.98 7.95
N ASN A 243 -10.23 -12.55 6.73
CA ASN A 243 -9.21 -13.46 6.25
C ASN A 243 -7.83 -12.77 6.19
N ILE A 244 -7.73 -11.62 5.54
CA ILE A 244 -6.50 -10.81 5.47
C ILE A 244 -6.00 -10.43 6.87
N ALA A 245 -6.90 -10.05 7.78
CA ALA A 245 -6.53 -9.70 9.15
C ALA A 245 -5.81 -10.84 9.88
N ARG A 246 -6.21 -12.10 9.66
CA ARG A 246 -5.54 -13.27 10.24
C ARG A 246 -4.13 -13.50 9.71
N HIS A 247 -3.81 -12.99 8.52
CA HIS A 247 -2.50 -13.18 7.89
C HIS A 247 -1.52 -12.04 8.19
N PHE A 248 -2.01 -10.81 8.29
CA PHE A 248 -1.19 -9.60 8.26
C PHE A 248 -1.36 -8.64 9.42
N LEU A 249 -2.38 -8.82 10.27
CA LEU A 249 -2.57 -7.96 11.43
C LEU A 249 -2.06 -8.62 12.71
N ASN A 250 -1.75 -7.78 13.70
CA ASN A 250 -1.29 -8.24 14.99
C ASN A 250 -2.34 -9.12 15.69
N GLY A 251 -1.88 -10.13 16.43
CA GLY A 251 -2.71 -11.03 17.24
C GLY A 251 -2.91 -12.43 16.65
N THR A 252 -2.42 -12.71 15.43
CA THR A 252 -2.44 -14.06 14.85
C THR A 252 -1.03 -14.61 14.71
N THR A 253 -0.89 -15.89 14.99
CA THR A 253 0.30 -16.71 14.76
C THR A 253 -0.14 -18.05 14.16
N THR A 254 0.76 -18.82 13.59
CA THR A 254 0.45 -20.16 13.11
C THR A 254 -0.18 -21.03 14.20
N ALA A 255 0.20 -20.83 15.48
CA ALA A 255 -0.31 -21.64 16.59
C ALA A 255 -1.76 -21.34 16.96
N ASN A 256 -2.22 -20.08 16.78
CA ASN A 256 -3.59 -19.68 17.14
C ASN A 256 -4.49 -19.36 15.94
N PHE A 257 -4.06 -19.63 14.72
CA PHE A 257 -4.75 -19.24 13.49
C PHE A 257 -6.24 -19.65 13.43
N PHE A 258 -6.54 -20.84 13.96
CA PHE A 258 -7.91 -21.39 14.02
C PHE A 258 -8.60 -21.21 15.37
N ASP A 259 -7.95 -20.58 16.35
CA ASP A 259 -8.47 -20.39 17.71
C ASP A 259 -9.08 -19.00 17.88
N ASN A 260 -10.40 -18.94 17.94
CA ASN A 260 -11.14 -17.69 18.21
C ASN A 260 -11.50 -17.47 19.67
N THR A 261 -11.04 -18.31 20.58
CA THR A 261 -11.32 -18.19 22.04
C THR A 261 -10.30 -17.33 22.74
N THR A 262 -9.05 -17.33 22.27
CA THR A 262 -7.92 -16.61 22.86
C THR A 262 -7.35 -15.52 21.94
N SER A 263 -7.75 -15.49 20.67
CA SER A 263 -7.27 -14.51 19.68
C SER A 263 -8.45 -13.76 19.04
N MET A 264 -8.26 -12.45 18.88
CA MET A 264 -9.17 -11.56 18.16
C MET A 264 -8.84 -11.45 16.68
N HIS A 265 -7.70 -12.00 16.24
CA HIS A 265 -7.23 -11.95 14.86
C HIS A 265 -7.32 -10.56 14.23
N GLY A 266 -6.85 -9.53 14.95
CA GLY A 266 -6.90 -8.14 14.50
C GLY A 266 -8.30 -7.50 14.51
N ALA A 267 -9.36 -8.16 15.03
CA ALA A 267 -10.66 -7.49 15.23
C ALA A 267 -10.54 -6.37 16.25
N GLY A 268 -11.14 -5.22 15.95
CA GLY A 268 -11.02 -4.01 16.77
C GLY A 268 -9.74 -3.21 16.52
N GLN A 269 -8.87 -3.68 15.64
CA GLN A 269 -7.76 -2.86 15.16
C GLN A 269 -8.25 -1.90 14.10
N LEU A 270 -8.32 -0.62 14.47
CA LEU A 270 -8.81 0.45 13.61
C LEU A 270 -7.68 1.01 12.74
N PHE A 271 -8.02 1.48 11.55
CA PHE A 271 -7.05 2.11 10.66
C PHE A 271 -6.44 3.36 11.30
N SER A 272 -7.26 4.16 11.97
CA SER A 272 -6.84 5.34 12.73
C SER A 272 -5.87 5.01 13.89
N SER A 273 -5.81 3.76 14.37
CA SER A 273 -4.95 3.35 15.47
C SER A 273 -3.44 3.48 15.19
N ILE A 274 -3.06 3.64 13.90
CA ILE A 274 -1.67 3.98 13.52
C ILE A 274 -1.19 5.23 14.26
N GLN A 275 -2.07 6.19 14.54
CA GLN A 275 -1.74 7.42 15.29
C GLN A 275 -1.16 7.14 16.69
N ASN A 276 -1.44 5.98 17.26
CA ASN A 276 -0.99 5.59 18.60
C ASN A 276 0.28 4.72 18.59
N VAL A 277 0.78 4.36 17.40
CA VAL A 277 2.00 3.56 17.28
C VAL A 277 3.22 4.42 17.58
N SER A 278 4.15 3.95 18.40
CA SER A 278 5.26 4.78 18.88
C SER A 278 6.11 5.33 17.74
N THR A 279 6.41 4.55 16.69
CA THR A 279 7.17 5.03 15.53
C THR A 279 6.41 6.08 14.71
N PHE A 280 5.07 6.09 14.77
CA PHE A 280 4.26 7.15 14.20
C PHE A 280 4.28 8.40 15.09
N VAL A 281 4.06 8.25 16.39
CA VAL A 281 4.12 9.34 17.38
C VAL A 281 5.49 10.04 17.36
N ASP A 282 6.57 9.27 17.25
CA ASP A 282 7.95 9.76 17.17
C ASP A 282 8.35 10.22 15.75
N HIS A 283 7.44 10.15 14.77
CA HIS A 283 7.64 10.51 13.37
C HIS A 283 8.78 9.74 12.68
N THR A 284 9.19 8.58 13.21
CA THR A 284 10.32 7.80 12.67
C THR A 284 9.94 6.97 11.46
N GLN A 285 8.67 6.56 11.31
CA GLN A 285 8.20 5.90 10.09
C GLN A 285 7.77 6.93 9.02
N PRO A 286 7.78 6.57 7.71
CA PRO A 286 7.15 7.38 6.66
C PRO A 286 5.63 7.49 6.88
N PHE A 287 5.02 8.58 6.40
CA PHE A 287 3.56 8.74 6.46
C PHE A 287 2.88 7.71 5.55
N PRO A 288 2.05 6.80 6.08
CA PRO A 288 1.45 5.72 5.31
C PRO A 288 0.16 6.13 4.61
N ILE A 289 -0.01 5.71 3.37
CA ILE A 289 -1.21 5.91 2.57
C ILE A 289 -1.59 4.58 1.91
N VAL A 290 -2.86 4.18 2.02
CA VAL A 290 -3.44 3.05 1.28
C VAL A 290 -4.40 3.60 0.25
N ILE A 291 -4.41 3.07 -0.97
CA ILE A 291 -5.36 3.48 -2.00
C ILE A 291 -6.37 2.39 -2.35
N ILE A 292 -7.54 2.84 -2.77
CA ILE A 292 -8.72 2.05 -3.10
C ILE A 292 -9.46 2.75 -4.22
N ASP A 293 -9.93 2.01 -5.24
CA ASP A 293 -10.69 2.59 -6.34
C ASP A 293 -12.19 2.70 -6.03
N SER A 294 -12.84 3.70 -6.62
CA SER A 294 -14.29 3.71 -6.73
C SER A 294 -14.75 2.68 -7.76
N TRP A 295 -15.74 1.89 -7.39
CA TRP A 295 -16.53 1.10 -8.34
C TRP A 295 -17.71 1.95 -8.82
N SER A 296 -17.46 2.96 -9.66
CA SER A 296 -18.53 3.78 -10.17
C SER A 296 -19.19 3.12 -11.39
N SER A 297 -20.53 3.09 -11.38
CA SER A 297 -21.35 2.62 -12.51
C SER A 297 -21.52 3.69 -13.59
N GLY A 298 -20.53 4.56 -13.77
CA GLY A 298 -20.59 5.61 -14.79
C GLY A 298 -20.82 5.05 -16.21
N PRO A 299 -21.32 5.85 -17.15
CA PRO A 299 -21.71 5.39 -18.48
C PRO A 299 -20.54 4.83 -19.31
N ASN A 300 -19.32 4.93 -18.84
CA ASN A 300 -18.12 4.53 -19.56
C ASN A 300 -17.49 3.22 -19.03
N VAL A 301 -18.07 2.58 -18.02
CA VAL A 301 -17.59 1.27 -17.53
C VAL A 301 -18.08 0.19 -18.49
N THR A 302 -17.16 -0.38 -19.25
CA THR A 302 -17.44 -1.51 -20.15
C THR A 302 -16.62 -2.71 -19.68
N GLY A 303 -17.30 -3.72 -19.15
CA GLY A 303 -16.62 -4.90 -18.64
C GLY A 303 -16.07 -4.69 -17.22
N ASN A 304 -14.89 -5.24 -16.95
CA ASN A 304 -14.21 -5.21 -15.65
C ASN A 304 -13.07 -4.17 -15.61
N GLU A 305 -12.96 -3.32 -16.62
CA GLU A 305 -11.92 -2.30 -16.68
C GLU A 305 -12.52 -0.95 -16.29
N TYR A 306 -11.94 -0.32 -15.28
CA TYR A 306 -12.32 1.02 -14.88
C TYR A 306 -11.58 2.06 -15.73
N PRO A 307 -12.26 3.15 -16.11
CA PRO A 307 -11.60 4.19 -16.87
C PRO A 307 -10.57 4.94 -16.00
N PRO A 308 -9.50 5.49 -16.58
CA PRO A 308 -8.54 6.33 -15.86
C PRO A 308 -9.13 7.60 -15.23
N SER A 309 -10.40 7.92 -15.52
CA SER A 309 -11.18 8.98 -14.87
C SER A 309 -11.86 8.53 -13.58
N ASN A 310 -11.76 7.25 -13.22
CA ASN A 310 -12.32 6.73 -11.98
C ASN A 310 -11.64 7.38 -10.76
N ILE A 311 -12.39 7.57 -9.67
CA ILE A 311 -11.85 8.21 -8.47
C ILE A 311 -11.01 7.19 -7.70
N ILE A 312 -9.78 7.58 -7.41
CA ILE A 312 -8.90 6.88 -6.48
C ILE A 312 -9.04 7.53 -5.11
N TYR A 313 -9.50 6.76 -4.13
CA TYR A 313 -9.54 7.18 -2.73
C TYR A 313 -8.26 6.84 -2.02
N GLU A 314 -7.75 7.75 -1.21
CA GLU A 314 -6.67 7.50 -0.28
C GLU A 314 -7.20 7.39 1.16
N PHE A 315 -6.61 6.46 1.90
CA PHE A 315 -6.82 6.24 3.32
C PHE A 315 -5.49 6.45 4.03
N ASN A 316 -5.45 7.37 4.97
CA ASN A 316 -4.27 7.62 5.78
C ASN A 316 -4.63 7.66 7.27
N ALA A 317 -3.65 7.88 8.14
CA ALA A 317 -3.86 7.83 9.58
C ALA A 317 -4.91 8.82 10.10
N PHE A 318 -5.24 9.88 9.37
CA PHE A 318 -6.08 10.98 9.82
C PHE A 318 -7.39 11.11 9.05
N GLU A 319 -7.38 10.81 7.75
CA GLU A 319 -8.52 11.07 6.88
C GLU A 319 -8.62 10.07 5.72
N MET A 320 -9.80 9.95 5.15
CA MET A 320 -10.12 9.26 3.91
C MET A 320 -10.74 10.24 2.92
N GLY A 321 -10.35 10.15 1.66
CA GLY A 321 -10.91 11.00 0.60
C GLY A 321 -10.10 10.95 -0.68
N SER A 322 -10.21 11.99 -1.51
CA SER A 322 -9.50 12.06 -2.78
C SER A 322 -9.10 13.48 -3.13
N TYR A 323 -7.93 13.60 -3.77
CA TYR A 323 -7.52 14.81 -4.49
C TYR A 323 -7.98 14.81 -5.95
N ASP A 324 -8.76 13.80 -6.35
CA ASP A 324 -9.34 13.79 -7.70
C ASP A 324 -10.15 15.08 -7.93
N PRO A 325 -10.01 15.72 -9.10
CA PRO A 325 -10.65 16.98 -9.40
C PRO A 325 -12.18 17.01 -9.23
N SER A 326 -12.84 15.87 -9.44
CA SER A 326 -14.28 15.77 -9.31
C SER A 326 -14.77 15.78 -7.87
N LEU A 327 -13.95 15.28 -6.91
CA LEU A 327 -14.29 15.21 -5.49
C LEU A 327 -13.53 16.24 -4.65
N ALA A 328 -12.20 16.24 -4.68
CA ALA A 328 -11.29 17.11 -3.92
C ALA A 328 -11.70 17.33 -2.45
N SER A 329 -12.09 16.25 -1.76
CA SER A 329 -12.63 16.29 -0.40
C SER A 329 -12.20 15.10 0.43
N PHE A 330 -12.13 15.29 1.76
CA PHE A 330 -11.75 14.30 2.75
C PHE A 330 -12.70 14.28 3.95
N THR A 331 -12.79 13.15 4.62
CA THR A 331 -13.51 12.94 5.89
C THR A 331 -12.55 12.39 6.95
N PRO A 332 -12.72 12.74 8.25
CA PRO A 332 -11.89 12.16 9.32
C PRO A 332 -12.04 10.64 9.38
N ILE A 333 -10.90 9.91 9.34
CA ILE A 333 -10.89 8.44 9.27
C ILE A 333 -11.57 7.78 10.47
N GLU A 334 -11.39 8.29 11.69
CA GLU A 334 -11.94 7.72 12.92
C GLU A 334 -13.48 7.80 13.00
N TYR A 335 -14.10 8.63 12.15
CA TYR A 335 -15.55 8.80 12.04
C TYR A 335 -16.09 8.25 10.72
N LEU A 336 -15.34 7.42 10.03
CA LEU A 336 -15.80 6.75 8.81
C LEU A 336 -17.07 5.92 9.12
N GLY A 337 -18.06 6.00 8.23
CA GLY A 337 -19.41 5.49 8.50
C GLY A 337 -20.41 6.57 8.91
N THR A 338 -19.93 7.77 9.23
CA THR A 338 -20.77 8.94 9.54
C THR A 338 -21.25 9.59 8.24
N THR A 339 -22.54 9.95 8.20
CA THR A 339 -23.18 10.61 7.04
C THR A 339 -23.83 11.95 7.39
N ASN A 340 -23.75 12.39 8.67
CA ASN A 340 -24.27 13.67 9.12
C ASN A 340 -23.47 14.16 10.33
N GLU A 341 -23.59 15.46 10.65
CA GLU A 341 -22.81 16.09 11.73
C GLU A 341 -23.47 15.99 13.12
N SER A 342 -24.56 15.24 13.26
CA SER A 342 -25.28 15.08 14.53
C SER A 342 -24.96 13.77 15.25
N VAL A 343 -24.85 12.69 14.49
CA VAL A 343 -24.56 11.35 14.98
C VAL A 343 -23.31 10.83 14.28
N CYS A 344 -22.25 10.70 15.04
CA CYS A 344 -21.00 10.13 14.57
C CYS A 344 -20.94 8.63 14.81
N VAL A 345 -20.29 7.94 13.88
CA VAL A 345 -19.95 6.53 13.94
C VAL A 345 -18.47 6.40 14.24
N THR A 346 -18.10 5.47 15.10
CA THR A 346 -16.70 5.10 15.38
C THR A 346 -16.53 3.59 15.26
N GLY A 347 -15.31 3.14 14.94
CA GLY A 347 -15.01 1.72 14.81
C GLY A 347 -15.47 1.08 13.50
N PHE A 348 -15.93 1.86 12.53
CA PHE A 348 -16.28 1.36 11.20
C PHE A 348 -15.01 1.05 10.38
N GLU A 349 -13.96 1.86 10.53
CA GLU A 349 -12.70 1.77 9.80
C GLU A 349 -11.78 0.65 10.31
N GLN A 350 -12.34 -0.56 10.41
CA GLN A 350 -11.56 -1.75 10.77
C GLN A 350 -10.42 -1.93 9.75
N ALA A 351 -9.21 -2.09 10.24
CA ALA A 351 -8.03 -2.20 9.37
C ALA A 351 -8.13 -3.36 8.38
N GLY A 352 -8.63 -4.51 8.83
CA GLY A 352 -8.87 -5.65 7.95
C GLY A 352 -9.86 -5.33 6.83
N PHE A 353 -10.94 -4.57 7.11
CA PHE A 353 -11.92 -4.18 6.10
C PHE A 353 -11.34 -3.20 5.08
N VAL A 354 -10.60 -2.18 5.52
CA VAL A 354 -9.96 -1.20 4.61
C VAL A 354 -8.92 -1.89 3.72
N ILE A 355 -8.04 -2.72 4.29
CA ILE A 355 -7.04 -3.47 3.51
C ILE A 355 -7.74 -4.52 2.63
N GLY A 356 -8.78 -5.17 3.13
CA GLY A 356 -9.60 -6.10 2.36
C GLY A 356 -10.21 -5.46 1.13
N THR A 357 -10.70 -4.22 1.25
CA THR A 357 -11.21 -3.45 0.10
C THR A 357 -10.10 -3.12 -0.91
N SER A 358 -8.91 -2.72 -0.44
CA SER A 358 -7.76 -2.48 -1.32
C SER A 358 -7.27 -3.74 -2.04
N ASN A 359 -7.60 -4.94 -1.53
CA ASN A 359 -7.28 -6.25 -2.10
C ASN A 359 -8.51 -6.95 -2.71
N ASP A 360 -9.57 -6.21 -2.98
CA ASP A 360 -10.83 -6.78 -3.45
C ASP A 360 -10.80 -7.14 -4.94
N TRP A 361 -10.46 -8.37 -5.23
CA TRP A 361 -10.46 -8.90 -6.58
C TRP A 361 -11.83 -9.42 -7.05
N PHE A 362 -12.86 -9.48 -6.18
CA PHE A 362 -14.19 -10.00 -6.54
C PHE A 362 -14.88 -9.15 -7.61
N ALA A 363 -14.72 -7.83 -7.56
CA ALA A 363 -15.28 -6.91 -8.52
C ALA A 363 -14.78 -7.16 -9.96
N GLN A 364 -13.61 -7.80 -10.13
CA GLN A 364 -13.09 -8.20 -11.44
C GLN A 364 -13.87 -9.38 -12.07
N LEU A 365 -14.65 -10.12 -11.30
CA LEU A 365 -15.37 -11.31 -11.77
C LEU A 365 -16.69 -10.99 -12.46
N ASN A 366 -16.99 -9.72 -12.74
CA ASN A 366 -18.22 -9.24 -13.39
C ASN A 366 -19.50 -9.82 -12.78
N SER A 367 -19.52 -9.77 -11.49
CA SER A 367 -20.63 -9.55 -10.56
C SER A 367 -21.95 -10.28 -10.76
N SER A 368 -21.98 -11.50 -11.23
CA SER A 368 -23.01 -12.33 -10.64
C SER A 368 -22.36 -13.09 -9.47
N LEU A 369 -22.95 -12.95 -8.27
CA LEU A 369 -22.56 -13.77 -7.12
C LEU A 369 -22.44 -15.25 -7.50
N SER A 370 -23.28 -15.73 -8.42
CA SER A 370 -23.21 -17.07 -9.00
C SER A 370 -21.94 -17.36 -9.80
N ALA A 371 -21.34 -16.36 -10.46
CA ALA A 371 -20.07 -16.55 -11.17
C ALA A 371 -18.91 -16.59 -10.18
N VAL A 372 -18.93 -15.76 -9.15
CA VAL A 372 -17.96 -15.79 -8.05
C VAL A 372 -18.02 -17.14 -7.34
N MET A 373 -19.23 -17.62 -7.00
CA MET A 373 -19.45 -18.92 -6.36
C MET A 373 -18.98 -20.08 -7.21
N ALA A 374 -19.21 -20.03 -8.53
CA ALA A 374 -18.81 -21.11 -9.44
C ALA A 374 -17.30 -21.15 -9.71
N GLY A 375 -16.60 -20.03 -9.60
CA GLY A 375 -15.18 -19.89 -9.95
C GLY A 375 -14.22 -20.00 -8.79
N ALA A 376 -14.62 -19.56 -7.59
CA ALA A 376 -13.69 -19.39 -6.47
C ALA A 376 -13.54 -20.61 -5.57
N GLY A 377 -14.53 -21.52 -5.54
CA GLY A 377 -14.50 -22.70 -4.64
C GLY A 377 -14.45 -22.33 -3.15
N TRP A 378 -14.97 -21.14 -2.77
CA TRP A 378 -14.92 -20.62 -1.42
C TRP A 378 -16.27 -20.77 -0.70
N PRO A 379 -16.42 -21.77 0.17
CA PRO A 379 -17.71 -22.06 0.84
C PRO A 379 -18.23 -20.89 1.68
N TRP A 380 -17.35 -20.07 2.26
CA TRP A 380 -17.78 -18.93 3.07
C TRP A 380 -18.58 -17.87 2.28
N ILE A 381 -18.45 -17.81 0.96
CA ILE A 381 -19.27 -16.93 0.09
C ILE A 381 -20.75 -17.29 0.19
N GLU A 382 -21.07 -18.59 0.09
CA GLU A 382 -22.44 -19.08 0.26
C GLU A 382 -22.97 -18.80 1.68
N ILE A 383 -22.09 -18.97 2.69
CA ILE A 383 -22.46 -18.75 4.09
C ILE A 383 -22.74 -17.27 4.34
N VAL A 384 -21.94 -16.34 3.80
CA VAL A 384 -22.19 -14.88 3.92
C VAL A 384 -23.55 -14.53 3.33
N ASN A 385 -23.81 -14.95 2.09
CA ASN A 385 -25.07 -14.66 1.40
C ASN A 385 -26.29 -15.28 2.10
N GLY A 386 -26.13 -16.49 2.65
CA GLY A 386 -27.19 -17.19 3.40
C GLY A 386 -27.43 -16.60 4.79
N SER A 387 -26.40 -16.14 5.47
CA SER A 387 -26.47 -15.57 6.84
C SER A 387 -26.94 -14.12 6.84
N TYR A 388 -26.59 -13.36 5.81
CA TYR A 388 -26.89 -11.93 5.69
C TYR A 388 -27.58 -11.62 4.36
N PRO A 389 -28.85 -12.03 4.18
CA PRO A 389 -29.57 -11.83 2.93
C PRO A 389 -29.83 -10.35 2.68
N GLN A 390 -29.23 -9.78 1.66
CA GLN A 390 -29.29 -8.36 1.29
C GLN A 390 -29.46 -8.24 -0.23
N PRO A 391 -30.66 -8.52 -0.80
CA PRO A 391 -30.84 -8.68 -2.23
C PRO A 391 -30.57 -7.42 -3.06
N GLU A 392 -30.60 -6.24 -2.43
CA GLU A 392 -30.34 -4.95 -3.09
C GLU A 392 -28.89 -4.47 -2.92
N VAL A 393 -28.03 -5.29 -2.31
CA VAL A 393 -26.64 -4.92 -1.99
C VAL A 393 -25.68 -5.58 -2.99
N SER A 394 -24.75 -4.80 -3.54
CA SER A 394 -23.62 -5.34 -4.30
C SER A 394 -22.68 -6.08 -3.35
N MET A 395 -22.62 -7.41 -3.47
CA MET A 395 -21.87 -8.27 -2.55
C MET A 395 -20.37 -8.31 -2.85
N ASP A 396 -19.97 -7.89 -4.02
CA ASP A 396 -18.64 -7.99 -4.61
C ASP A 396 -17.76 -6.75 -4.43
N VAL A 397 -18.18 -5.80 -3.60
CA VAL A 397 -17.45 -4.54 -3.33
C VAL A 397 -17.52 -4.17 -1.85
N GLY A 398 -16.56 -3.38 -1.39
CA GLY A 398 -16.61 -2.74 -0.08
C GLY A 398 -17.63 -1.61 -0.05
N LEU A 399 -18.55 -1.63 0.91
CA LEU A 399 -19.60 -0.61 1.04
C LEU A 399 -19.29 0.31 2.21
N TYR A 400 -19.10 1.59 1.89
CA TYR A 400 -18.83 2.66 2.85
C TYR A 400 -19.96 3.66 2.85
N PRO A 401 -20.63 3.97 3.99
CA PRO A 401 -21.57 5.08 4.04
C PRO A 401 -20.95 6.35 3.46
N ASN A 402 -21.61 7.00 2.52
CA ASN A 402 -21.04 8.09 1.74
C ASN A 402 -20.98 9.40 2.56
N PRO A 403 -19.80 9.83 3.03
CA PRO A 403 -19.67 11.11 3.73
C PRO A 403 -19.75 12.31 2.80
N PHE A 404 -19.59 12.08 1.49
CA PHE A 404 -19.55 13.10 0.44
C PHE A 404 -20.89 13.28 -0.28
N HIS A 405 -21.98 12.77 0.29
CA HIS A 405 -23.31 12.91 -0.31
C HIS A 405 -23.65 14.40 -0.53
N GLY A 406 -24.03 14.75 -1.75
CA GLY A 406 -24.32 16.14 -2.16
C GLY A 406 -23.08 17.01 -2.44
N VAL A 407 -21.87 16.50 -2.26
CA VAL A 407 -20.65 17.23 -2.60
C VAL A 407 -20.49 17.24 -4.11
N ASN A 408 -20.26 18.44 -4.68
CA ASN A 408 -19.94 18.65 -6.10
C ASN A 408 -20.82 17.86 -7.08
N SER A 409 -22.14 17.95 -6.89
CA SER A 409 -23.16 17.09 -7.56
C SER A 409 -23.19 17.17 -9.10
N GLY A 410 -22.43 18.06 -9.73
CA GLY A 410 -22.29 18.12 -11.19
C GLY A 410 -21.09 17.38 -11.76
N GLU A 411 -20.14 17.04 -10.93
CA GLU A 411 -18.84 16.47 -11.33
C GLU A 411 -18.54 15.15 -10.62
N PHE A 412 -18.88 15.03 -9.35
CA PHE A 412 -18.67 13.82 -8.55
C PHE A 412 -19.74 12.78 -8.85
N VAL A 413 -19.35 11.68 -9.48
CA VAL A 413 -20.28 10.65 -9.98
C VAL A 413 -21.09 9.99 -8.86
N ASP A 414 -20.49 9.80 -7.67
CA ASP A 414 -21.14 9.15 -6.52
C ASP A 414 -21.82 10.15 -5.57
N SER A 415 -22.02 11.41 -6.00
CA SER A 415 -22.58 12.48 -5.16
C SER A 415 -23.97 12.14 -4.58
N GLU A 416 -24.79 11.43 -5.32
CA GLU A 416 -26.17 11.06 -4.92
C GLU A 416 -26.25 9.64 -4.32
N GLU A 417 -25.13 8.90 -4.28
CA GLU A 417 -25.09 7.55 -3.74
C GLU A 417 -25.12 7.55 -2.21
N THR A 418 -25.89 6.65 -1.61
CA THR A 418 -25.93 6.45 -0.15
C THR A 418 -24.67 5.79 0.37
N TYR A 419 -24.07 4.91 -0.42
CA TYR A 419 -22.85 4.19 -0.14
C TYR A 419 -21.85 4.37 -1.28
N LEU A 420 -20.61 4.65 -0.92
CA LEU A 420 -19.51 4.49 -1.85
C LEU A 420 -19.27 2.98 -2.04
N LYS A 421 -19.16 2.56 -3.28
CA LYS A 421 -18.78 1.20 -3.67
C LYS A 421 -17.31 1.23 -4.00
N LEU A 422 -16.50 0.57 -3.18
CA LEU A 422 -15.05 0.63 -3.29
C LEU A 422 -14.47 -0.77 -3.51
N THR A 423 -13.37 -0.84 -4.26
CA THR A 423 -12.74 -2.09 -4.69
C THR A 423 -11.21 -1.95 -4.78
N ASP A 424 -10.52 -3.00 -5.23
CA ASP A 424 -9.06 -3.03 -5.44
C ASP A 424 -8.61 -1.83 -6.28
N GLY A 425 -7.61 -1.13 -5.78
CA GLY A 425 -7.08 0.06 -6.40
C GLY A 425 -6.29 -0.17 -7.70
N GLY A 426 -6.12 -1.41 -8.14
CA GLY A 426 -5.48 -1.77 -9.40
C GLY A 426 -6.45 -2.03 -10.57
N ASN A 427 -7.77 -1.91 -10.33
CA ASN A 427 -8.78 -2.22 -11.34
C ASN A 427 -8.82 -1.22 -12.50
N ASP A 428 -8.25 -0.04 -12.35
CA ASP A 428 -8.06 0.96 -13.42
C ASP A 428 -6.74 0.76 -14.18
N GLY A 429 -5.98 -0.26 -13.82
CA GLY A 429 -4.67 -0.58 -14.40
C GLY A 429 -3.51 0.23 -13.81
N GLU A 430 -3.73 1.08 -12.81
CA GLU A 430 -2.69 1.82 -12.11
C GLU A 430 -2.23 1.06 -10.85
N SER A 431 -1.65 -0.13 -11.02
CA SER A 431 -1.27 -0.99 -9.89
C SER A 431 -0.22 -0.36 -8.95
N ILE A 432 0.54 0.64 -9.39
CA ILE A 432 1.47 1.40 -8.52
C ILE A 432 0.74 2.62 -7.96
N PRO A 433 0.61 2.79 -6.64
CA PRO A 433 -0.12 3.90 -6.01
C PRO A 433 0.65 5.24 -6.08
N LEU A 434 0.83 5.76 -7.30
CA LEU A 434 1.56 7.00 -7.54
C LEU A 434 0.73 8.25 -7.26
N GLN A 435 -0.56 8.20 -7.53
CA GLN A 435 -1.45 9.35 -7.48
C GLN A 435 -1.34 10.16 -6.17
N PRO A 436 -1.40 9.56 -4.96
CA PRO A 436 -1.28 10.33 -3.73
C PRO A 436 0.10 11.01 -3.59
N LEU A 437 1.16 10.40 -4.13
CA LEU A 437 2.52 10.95 -4.07
C LEU A 437 2.76 12.06 -5.11
N LEU A 438 1.91 12.15 -6.15
CA LEU A 438 1.95 13.19 -7.16
C LEU A 438 1.25 14.48 -6.73
N VAL A 439 0.50 14.46 -5.62
CA VAL A 439 -0.21 15.64 -5.11
C VAL A 439 0.78 16.78 -4.82
N ARG A 440 0.55 17.93 -5.44
CA ARG A 440 1.48 19.09 -5.34
C ARG A 440 1.69 19.57 -3.91
N ALA A 441 0.65 19.47 -3.06
CA ALA A 441 0.75 19.86 -1.66
C ALA A 441 1.76 19.02 -0.86
N ARG A 442 2.04 17.77 -1.28
CA ARG A 442 3.06 16.90 -0.67
C ARG A 442 4.47 17.23 -1.14
N GLY A 443 4.61 17.77 -2.35
CA GLY A 443 5.86 18.34 -2.84
C GLY A 443 7.02 17.36 -2.93
N LEU A 444 6.79 16.15 -3.43
CA LEU A 444 7.83 15.15 -3.58
C LEU A 444 8.85 15.54 -4.65
N ASP A 445 10.12 15.32 -4.34
CA ASP A 445 11.24 15.48 -5.27
C ASP A 445 11.57 14.15 -5.98
N LEU A 446 11.39 13.03 -5.27
CA LEU A 446 11.67 11.69 -5.76
C LEU A 446 10.58 10.71 -5.31
N ILE A 447 10.14 9.85 -6.23
CA ILE A 447 9.28 8.70 -5.94
C ILE A 447 10.00 7.42 -6.38
N ILE A 448 10.14 6.48 -5.46
CA ILE A 448 10.58 5.11 -5.77
C ILE A 448 9.32 4.32 -6.08
N ALA A 449 9.12 3.99 -7.36
CA ALA A 449 7.98 3.25 -7.86
C ALA A 449 8.34 1.76 -7.93
N VAL A 450 7.77 0.98 -7.03
CA VAL A 450 8.00 -0.47 -6.93
C VAL A 450 6.86 -1.19 -7.59
N ASP A 451 7.15 -1.95 -8.64
CA ASP A 451 6.18 -2.64 -9.46
C ASP A 451 6.38 -4.17 -9.41
N ALA A 452 5.39 -4.87 -8.91
CA ALA A 452 5.32 -6.32 -8.98
C ALA A 452 3.95 -6.78 -9.52
N ASN A 453 3.31 -5.97 -10.36
CA ASN A 453 2.13 -6.39 -11.10
C ASN A 453 2.49 -7.43 -12.15
N GLY A 454 1.62 -8.41 -12.38
CA GLY A 454 1.81 -9.42 -13.42
C GLY A 454 1.23 -8.95 -14.74
N ASP A 455 2.04 -8.32 -15.59
CA ASP A 455 1.60 -7.77 -16.88
C ASP A 455 1.57 -8.82 -18.00
N ASN A 456 2.28 -9.95 -17.83
CA ASN A 456 2.37 -10.99 -18.84
C ASN A 456 2.07 -12.40 -18.27
N THR A 457 2.08 -13.42 -19.11
CA THR A 457 1.77 -14.81 -18.74
C THR A 457 2.78 -15.45 -17.79
N GLU A 458 3.95 -14.86 -17.63
CA GLU A 458 4.99 -15.29 -16.70
C GLU A 458 4.96 -14.49 -15.39
N ASN A 459 3.97 -13.60 -15.23
CA ASN A 459 3.79 -12.68 -14.11
C ASN A 459 4.91 -11.64 -13.93
N TRP A 460 5.60 -11.27 -15.01
CA TRP A 460 6.57 -10.17 -14.96
C TRP A 460 5.90 -8.83 -15.24
N SER A 461 6.41 -7.79 -14.58
CA SER A 461 5.99 -6.40 -14.81
C SER A 461 6.59 -5.87 -16.13
N GLU A 462 5.76 -5.26 -16.97
CA GLU A 462 6.15 -4.67 -18.25
C GLU A 462 5.83 -3.16 -18.34
N GLY A 463 5.54 -2.50 -17.19
CA GLY A 463 5.32 -1.07 -17.12
C GLY A 463 3.88 -0.62 -17.39
N THR A 464 2.91 -1.53 -17.43
CA THR A 464 1.48 -1.22 -17.63
C THR A 464 0.99 -0.14 -16.68
N SER A 465 1.33 -0.25 -15.42
CA SER A 465 0.93 0.72 -14.39
C SER A 465 1.44 2.15 -14.67
N LEU A 466 2.69 2.31 -15.13
CA LEU A 466 3.23 3.64 -15.47
C LEU A 466 2.56 4.24 -16.72
N VAL A 467 2.23 3.41 -17.70
CA VAL A 467 1.49 3.85 -18.92
C VAL A 467 0.11 4.37 -18.54
N ASN A 468 -0.61 3.67 -17.65
CA ASN A 468 -1.94 4.08 -17.18
C ASN A 468 -1.86 5.32 -16.30
N ALA A 469 -0.91 5.39 -15.38
CA ALA A 469 -0.67 6.59 -14.56
C ALA A 469 -0.36 7.83 -15.41
N GLN A 470 0.41 7.69 -16.50
CA GLN A 470 0.62 8.77 -17.46
C GLN A 470 -0.68 9.19 -18.13
N THR A 471 -1.56 8.24 -18.46
CA THR A 471 -2.85 8.52 -19.08
C THR A 471 -3.72 9.35 -18.15
N ARG A 472 -3.87 8.97 -16.88
CA ARG A 472 -4.59 9.76 -15.86
C ARG A 472 -3.96 11.13 -15.64
N ALA A 473 -2.64 11.20 -15.49
CA ALA A 473 -1.94 12.47 -15.30
C ALA A 473 -2.13 13.43 -16.48
N ASN A 474 -2.22 12.91 -17.71
CA ASN A 474 -2.53 13.71 -18.89
C ASN A 474 -3.97 14.24 -18.89
N MET A 475 -4.92 13.54 -18.27
CA MET A 475 -6.29 14.04 -18.08
C MET A 475 -6.33 15.17 -17.04
N TYR A 476 -5.49 15.09 -16.00
CA TYR A 476 -5.47 16.01 -14.87
C TYR A 476 -4.08 16.62 -14.60
N PRO A 477 -3.43 17.27 -15.60
CA PRO A 477 -2.03 17.70 -15.48
C PRO A 477 -1.80 18.78 -14.42
N ALA A 478 -2.85 19.51 -14.06
CA ALA A 478 -2.80 20.47 -12.97
C ALA A 478 -2.77 19.80 -11.59
N ALA A 479 -3.44 18.67 -11.43
CA ALA A 479 -3.52 17.93 -10.18
C ALA A 479 -2.28 17.04 -9.95
N TYR A 480 -1.83 16.36 -11.02
CA TYR A 480 -0.81 15.30 -10.94
C TYR A 480 0.36 15.58 -11.90
N PRO A 481 1.45 16.24 -11.40
CA PRO A 481 2.65 16.45 -12.21
C PRO A 481 3.38 15.12 -12.41
N PHE A 482 3.33 14.57 -13.60
CA PHE A 482 3.92 13.29 -13.94
C PHE A 482 4.99 13.42 -15.02
N PRO A 483 6.15 12.76 -14.92
CA PRO A 483 7.15 12.78 -15.97
C PRO A 483 6.72 11.93 -17.17
N ALA A 484 7.29 12.21 -18.33
CA ALA A 484 7.07 11.37 -19.50
C ALA A 484 7.65 9.96 -19.28
N VAL A 485 6.85 8.95 -19.60
CA VAL A 485 7.23 7.54 -19.69
C VAL A 485 6.86 7.00 -21.07
N PRO A 486 7.34 5.81 -21.49
CA PRO A 486 6.87 5.19 -22.72
C PRO A 486 5.34 5.12 -22.80
N THR A 487 4.78 5.33 -23.99
CA THR A 487 3.33 5.33 -24.21
C THR A 487 2.73 3.92 -24.35
N ASN A 488 3.57 2.90 -24.39
CA ASN A 488 3.14 1.50 -24.43
C ASN A 488 4.19 0.57 -23.83
N THR A 489 3.75 -0.59 -23.37
CA THR A 489 4.58 -1.60 -22.69
C THR A 489 5.63 -2.23 -23.60
N SER A 490 5.43 -2.27 -24.92
CA SER A 490 6.41 -2.85 -25.82
C SER A 490 7.75 -2.10 -25.86
N VAL A 491 7.76 -0.82 -25.51
CA VAL A 491 9.01 -0.06 -25.31
C VAL A 491 9.72 -0.50 -24.04
N PHE A 492 8.98 -0.73 -22.94
CA PHE A 492 9.57 -1.26 -21.70
C PHE A 492 10.26 -2.60 -21.94
N VAL A 493 9.62 -3.49 -22.69
CA VAL A 493 10.18 -4.80 -23.04
C VAL A 493 11.38 -4.66 -23.97
N ALA A 494 11.26 -3.88 -25.06
CA ALA A 494 12.31 -3.73 -26.06
C ALA A 494 13.59 -3.09 -25.53
N GLU A 495 13.45 -2.14 -24.60
CA GLU A 495 14.57 -1.43 -23.97
C GLU A 495 14.99 -2.04 -22.62
N GLY A 496 14.27 -3.07 -22.14
CA GLY A 496 14.56 -3.76 -20.87
C GLY A 496 14.37 -2.88 -19.64
N LEU A 497 13.44 -1.90 -19.68
CA LEU A 497 13.30 -0.89 -18.63
C LEU A 497 12.80 -1.44 -17.30
N ALA A 498 12.19 -2.64 -17.31
CA ALA A 498 11.75 -3.34 -16.10
C ALA A 498 12.82 -4.30 -15.52
N LEU A 499 13.97 -4.48 -16.20
CA LEU A 499 15.00 -5.43 -15.78
C LEU A 499 16.05 -4.82 -14.83
N HIS A 500 16.02 -3.51 -14.66
CA HIS A 500 16.92 -2.76 -13.77
C HIS A 500 16.22 -1.48 -13.32
N PRO A 501 16.73 -0.80 -12.27
CA PRO A 501 16.20 0.52 -11.90
C PRO A 501 16.29 1.49 -13.06
N THR A 502 15.15 2.06 -13.47
CA THR A 502 15.06 3.05 -14.57
C THR A 502 14.55 4.38 -14.05
N PHE A 503 15.19 5.49 -14.47
CA PHE A 503 14.83 6.84 -14.05
C PHE A 503 13.97 7.52 -15.12
N PHE A 504 12.81 8.04 -14.71
CA PHE A 504 11.93 8.84 -15.55
C PHE A 504 11.85 10.28 -15.06
N GLY A 505 11.79 11.23 -15.99
CA GLY A 505 11.73 12.66 -15.69
C GLY A 505 13.09 13.34 -15.54
N CYS A 506 14.14 12.76 -16.08
CA CYS A 506 15.51 13.27 -15.93
C CYS A 506 15.72 14.69 -16.48
N ASP A 507 15.01 15.04 -17.55
CA ASP A 507 15.14 16.34 -18.25
C ASP A 507 14.05 17.35 -17.86
N ASN A 508 13.10 16.92 -17.03
CA ASN A 508 12.01 17.77 -16.55
C ASN A 508 12.05 17.90 -15.03
N THR A 509 12.53 19.03 -14.51
CA THR A 509 12.63 19.27 -13.08
C THR A 509 11.35 19.83 -12.45
N SER A 510 10.27 20.03 -13.22
CA SER A 510 8.95 20.49 -12.73
C SER A 510 8.08 19.35 -12.20
N THR A 511 8.45 18.09 -12.45
CA THR A 511 7.81 16.88 -11.95
C THR A 511 8.73 16.17 -10.98
N PRO A 512 8.25 15.31 -10.07
CA PRO A 512 9.13 14.43 -9.32
C PRO A 512 9.97 13.55 -10.27
N LEU A 513 11.17 13.18 -9.83
CA LEU A 513 11.92 12.10 -10.47
C LEU A 513 11.28 10.78 -10.06
N ILE A 514 11.09 9.84 -10.98
CA ILE A 514 10.62 8.49 -10.66
C ILE A 514 11.75 7.50 -10.87
N ILE A 515 12.07 6.71 -9.84
CA ILE A 515 12.90 5.52 -9.97
C ILE A 515 11.97 4.32 -10.03
N TYR A 516 11.90 3.69 -11.19
CA TYR A 516 11.11 2.50 -11.42
C TYR A 516 11.94 1.25 -11.10
N MET A 517 11.48 0.46 -10.15
CA MET A 517 12.06 -0.81 -9.74
C MET A 517 11.00 -1.90 -9.89
N ALA A 518 11.13 -2.73 -10.91
CA ALA A 518 10.11 -3.68 -11.29
C ALA A 518 10.55 -5.14 -11.12
N ASP A 519 9.59 -6.01 -10.87
CA ASP A 519 9.71 -7.46 -10.98
C ASP A 519 9.57 -7.87 -12.46
N GLY A 520 10.49 -7.37 -13.29
CA GLY A 520 10.47 -7.55 -14.74
C GLY A 520 11.19 -8.82 -15.22
N GLY A 521 11.80 -9.57 -14.34
CA GLY A 521 12.52 -10.80 -14.64
C GLY A 521 13.57 -11.15 -13.59
N PRO A 522 14.07 -12.39 -13.60
CA PRO A 522 15.12 -12.79 -12.67
C PRO A 522 16.41 -12.01 -12.95
N ALA A 523 17.14 -11.67 -11.90
CA ALA A 523 18.49 -11.15 -12.04
C ALA A 523 19.35 -12.14 -12.85
N PRO A 524 20.29 -11.68 -13.72
CA PRO A 524 21.09 -12.56 -14.54
C PRO A 524 21.81 -13.63 -13.73
N GLY A 525 21.64 -14.91 -14.12
CA GLY A 525 22.25 -16.06 -13.46
C GLY A 525 21.53 -16.50 -12.17
N GLN A 526 20.42 -15.89 -11.82
CA GLN A 526 19.60 -16.28 -10.67
C GLN A 526 18.35 -17.08 -11.13
N PRO A 527 17.84 -18.01 -10.31
CA PRO A 527 16.55 -18.65 -10.60
C PRO A 527 15.43 -17.61 -10.43
N ALA A 528 14.35 -17.76 -11.21
CA ALA A 528 13.14 -16.98 -11.01
C ALA A 528 12.43 -17.45 -9.73
N VAL A 529 12.28 -16.58 -8.76
CA VAL A 529 11.53 -16.84 -7.51
C VAL A 529 10.47 -15.79 -7.23
N THR A 530 10.56 -14.61 -7.88
CA THR A 530 9.65 -13.49 -7.61
C THR A 530 8.39 -13.51 -8.46
N ASN A 531 8.31 -14.33 -9.50
CA ASN A 531 7.14 -14.44 -10.39
C ASN A 531 6.05 -15.40 -9.88
N THR A 532 6.12 -15.82 -8.63
CA THR A 532 5.12 -16.73 -8.06
C THR A 532 3.74 -16.09 -7.93
N THR A 533 2.71 -16.90 -8.15
CA THR A 533 1.32 -16.57 -7.81
C THR A 533 0.86 -17.23 -6.51
N GLY A 534 1.72 -18.06 -5.90
CA GLY A 534 1.39 -18.75 -4.65
C GLY A 534 1.16 -17.76 -3.50
N ASP A 535 0.27 -18.12 -2.61
CA ASP A 535 -0.09 -17.35 -1.42
C ASP A 535 0.24 -18.07 -0.11
N THR A 536 0.89 -19.23 -0.22
CA THR A 536 1.53 -19.94 0.89
C THR A 536 3.03 -20.03 0.66
N PHE A 537 3.81 -19.71 1.67
CA PHE A 537 5.25 -19.85 1.57
C PHE A 537 5.91 -20.09 2.94
N ASN A 538 7.05 -20.74 2.88
CA ASN A 538 7.89 -20.98 4.04
C ASN A 538 8.98 -19.91 4.16
N GLU A 539 9.69 -19.93 5.28
CA GLU A 539 10.80 -19.01 5.56
C GLU A 539 11.87 -19.02 4.45
N THR A 540 12.25 -20.21 3.95
CA THR A 540 13.27 -20.33 2.89
C THR A 540 12.87 -19.61 1.61
N PHE A 541 11.61 -19.73 1.22
CA PHE A 541 11.08 -19.04 0.04
C PHE A 541 11.04 -17.51 0.26
N ALA A 542 10.51 -17.06 1.40
CA ALA A 542 10.49 -15.63 1.73
C ALA A 542 11.90 -15.01 1.72
N GLN A 543 12.88 -15.71 2.31
CA GLN A 543 14.28 -15.28 2.28
C GLN A 543 14.86 -15.23 0.85
N ALA A 544 14.49 -16.18 -0.02
CA ALA A 544 14.94 -16.18 -1.41
C ALA A 544 14.39 -14.98 -2.19
N VAL A 545 13.10 -14.66 -2.01
CA VAL A 545 12.49 -13.46 -2.63
C VAL A 545 13.16 -12.19 -2.14
N LEU A 546 13.33 -12.04 -0.81
CA LEU A 546 14.02 -10.89 -0.24
C LEU A 546 15.46 -10.74 -0.78
N ALA A 547 16.18 -11.85 -0.94
CA ALA A 547 17.55 -11.85 -1.47
C ALA A 547 17.59 -11.45 -2.95
N GLN A 548 16.68 -11.97 -3.79
CA GLN A 548 16.62 -11.63 -5.21
C GLN A 548 16.27 -10.16 -5.43
N THR A 549 15.27 -9.67 -4.72
CA THR A 549 14.86 -8.25 -4.78
C THR A 549 15.96 -7.33 -4.23
N PHE A 550 16.67 -7.77 -3.19
CA PHE A 550 17.81 -7.03 -2.65
C PHE A 550 18.90 -6.82 -3.72
N VAL A 551 19.20 -7.84 -4.52
CA VAL A 551 20.18 -7.72 -5.62
C VAL A 551 19.73 -6.66 -6.61
N LEU A 552 18.47 -6.69 -7.05
CA LEU A 552 17.91 -5.68 -7.96
C LEU A 552 18.04 -4.26 -7.37
N ALA A 553 17.62 -4.08 -6.13
CA ALA A 553 17.50 -2.75 -5.52
C ALA A 553 18.84 -2.16 -5.05
N THR A 554 19.91 -2.95 -4.91
CA THR A 554 21.22 -2.48 -4.42
C THR A 554 22.31 -2.44 -5.48
N GLN A 555 22.19 -3.21 -6.56
CA GLN A 555 23.27 -3.40 -7.53
C GLN A 555 23.02 -2.73 -8.88
N GLY A 556 21.78 -2.34 -9.16
CA GLY A 556 21.44 -1.60 -10.38
C GLY A 556 21.88 -2.29 -11.66
N LEU A 557 21.55 -3.58 -11.82
CA LEU A 557 22.03 -4.39 -12.94
C LEU A 557 21.69 -3.76 -14.29
N PRO A 558 22.67 -3.47 -15.15
CA PRO A 558 22.39 -3.02 -16.52
C PRO A 558 21.78 -4.16 -17.34
N ALA A 559 20.72 -3.89 -18.09
CA ALA A 559 19.96 -4.87 -18.87
C ALA A 559 20.78 -5.74 -19.83
N ASN A 560 21.93 -5.24 -20.31
CA ASN A 560 22.75 -5.88 -21.35
C ASN A 560 24.20 -6.13 -20.93
N SER A 561 24.49 -6.11 -19.63
CA SER A 561 25.85 -6.31 -19.11
C SER A 561 26.04 -7.75 -18.62
N SER A 562 27.22 -8.31 -18.87
CA SER A 562 27.68 -9.51 -18.19
C SER A 562 28.14 -9.21 -16.75
N GLU A 563 28.23 -7.95 -16.36
CA GLU A 563 28.55 -7.51 -15.01
C GLU A 563 27.28 -7.55 -14.16
N MET A 564 27.38 -8.29 -13.05
CA MET A 564 26.24 -8.49 -12.13
C MET A 564 26.05 -7.35 -11.12
N VAL A 565 26.94 -6.35 -11.10
CA VAL A 565 26.96 -5.28 -10.11
C VAL A 565 27.43 -3.97 -10.75
N ASP A 566 26.65 -2.90 -10.57
CA ASP A 566 27.14 -1.55 -10.81
C ASP A 566 27.73 -0.96 -9.51
N PRO A 567 29.04 -0.85 -9.37
CA PRO A 567 29.67 -0.34 -8.14
C PRO A 567 29.35 1.15 -7.88
N GLU A 568 28.88 1.88 -8.89
CA GLU A 568 28.49 3.29 -8.76
C GLU A 568 26.98 3.46 -8.43
N TYR A 569 26.18 2.39 -8.43
CA TYR A 569 24.73 2.50 -8.21
C TYR A 569 24.37 3.20 -6.89
N PRO A 570 25.02 2.96 -5.73
CA PRO A 570 24.70 3.70 -4.51
C PRO A 570 24.90 5.22 -4.65
N ALA A 571 25.92 5.64 -5.38
CA ALA A 571 26.12 7.05 -5.71
C ALA A 571 25.07 7.55 -6.71
N CYS A 572 24.64 6.73 -7.67
CA CYS A 572 23.57 7.05 -8.62
C CYS A 572 22.24 7.29 -7.89
N LEU A 573 21.93 6.44 -6.92
CA LEU A 573 20.75 6.61 -6.07
C LEU A 573 20.82 7.92 -5.26
N ALA A 574 21.99 8.24 -4.68
CA ALA A 574 22.20 9.51 -3.98
C ALA A 574 22.06 10.73 -4.92
N CYS A 575 22.58 10.62 -6.15
CA CYS A 575 22.41 11.65 -7.18
C CYS A 575 20.93 11.86 -7.54
N ALA A 576 20.15 10.78 -7.65
CA ALA A 576 18.72 10.85 -7.89
C ALA A 576 17.95 11.52 -6.74
N VAL A 577 18.28 11.17 -5.49
CA VAL A 577 17.68 11.77 -4.29
C VAL A 577 17.83 13.28 -4.27
N VAL A 578 19.00 13.81 -4.62
CA VAL A 578 19.27 15.26 -4.55
C VAL A 578 18.93 16.01 -5.85
N ASP A 579 18.50 15.33 -6.89
CA ASP A 579 18.41 15.92 -8.24
C ASP A 579 17.50 17.13 -8.34
N ARG A 580 16.34 17.09 -7.71
CA ARG A 580 15.38 18.20 -7.72
C ARG A 580 15.83 19.36 -6.86
N THR A 581 16.45 19.07 -5.72
CA THR A 581 17.04 20.10 -4.83
C THR A 581 18.18 20.84 -5.54
N ARG A 582 19.15 20.13 -6.13
CA ARG A 582 20.22 20.77 -6.90
C ARG A 582 19.69 21.64 -8.06
N ALA A 583 18.64 21.15 -8.75
CA ALA A 583 18.06 21.87 -9.89
C ALA A 583 17.39 23.18 -9.48
N LYS A 584 16.65 23.19 -8.34
CA LYS A 584 16.07 24.39 -7.73
C LYS A 584 17.13 25.44 -7.38
N GLU A 585 18.36 25.00 -7.12
CA GLU A 585 19.51 25.86 -6.82
C GLU A 585 20.36 26.23 -8.06
N GLY A 586 19.94 25.80 -9.25
CA GLY A 586 20.65 26.09 -10.51
C GLY A 586 21.98 25.35 -10.65
N ILE A 587 22.21 24.29 -9.89
CA ILE A 587 23.44 23.49 -9.94
C ILE A 587 23.32 22.46 -11.06
N GLU A 588 24.30 22.42 -11.97
CA GLU A 588 24.37 21.40 -13.03
C GLU A 588 24.82 20.05 -12.49
N ARG A 589 24.34 18.96 -13.11
CA ARG A 589 24.84 17.62 -12.83
C ARG A 589 26.31 17.52 -13.22
N SER A 590 27.13 16.92 -12.36
CA SER A 590 28.56 16.76 -12.59
C SER A 590 29.10 15.44 -12.01
N GLY A 591 30.31 15.07 -12.44
CA GLY A 591 30.98 13.85 -11.95
C GLY A 591 30.15 12.59 -12.14
N VAL A 592 30.12 11.71 -11.14
CA VAL A 592 29.36 10.46 -11.20
C VAL A 592 27.88 10.68 -11.46
N CYS A 593 27.28 11.80 -11.03
CA CYS A 593 25.87 12.07 -11.28
C CYS A 593 25.56 12.24 -12.79
N SER A 594 26.45 12.86 -13.57
CA SER A 594 26.26 12.94 -15.02
C SER A 594 26.28 11.56 -15.68
N SER A 595 27.21 10.68 -15.31
CA SER A 595 27.30 9.32 -15.85
C SER A 595 26.12 8.44 -15.39
N CYS A 596 25.67 8.60 -14.14
CA CYS A 596 24.48 7.92 -13.63
C CYS A 596 23.21 8.24 -14.42
N PHE A 597 22.96 9.52 -14.67
CA PHE A 597 21.78 9.94 -15.42
C PHE A 597 21.86 9.51 -16.89
N THR A 598 23.05 9.45 -17.50
CA THR A 598 23.22 8.87 -18.83
C THR A 598 22.89 7.37 -18.85
N ARG A 599 23.20 6.66 -17.76
CA ARG A 599 23.08 5.20 -17.67
C ARG A 599 21.67 4.74 -17.29
N TYR A 600 21.02 5.44 -16.36
CA TYR A 600 19.74 5.02 -15.78
C TYR A 600 18.51 5.75 -16.32
N CYS A 601 18.69 6.91 -16.95
CA CYS A 601 17.55 7.65 -17.50
C CYS A 601 17.02 7.03 -18.78
N TRP A 602 15.70 6.89 -18.84
CA TRP A 602 15.04 6.72 -20.12
C TRP A 602 15.18 8.00 -20.94
N ASN A 603 15.66 7.87 -22.19
CA ASN A 603 16.05 9.03 -23.02
C ASN A 603 14.90 9.58 -23.90
N GLY A 604 13.66 9.05 -23.75
CA GLY A 604 12.49 9.49 -24.50
C GLY A 604 12.44 9.01 -25.95
N THR A 605 13.40 8.19 -26.42
CA THR A 605 13.32 7.62 -27.77
C THR A 605 12.27 6.52 -27.78
N GLN A 606 11.16 6.77 -28.48
CA GLN A 606 10.20 5.73 -28.81
C GLN A 606 10.84 4.87 -29.90
N VAL A 607 11.15 3.61 -29.61
CA VAL A 607 11.56 2.67 -30.64
C VAL A 607 10.41 2.55 -31.62
N ALA A 608 10.63 2.90 -32.90
CA ALA A 608 9.64 2.69 -33.94
C ALA A 608 9.43 1.18 -34.12
N ILE A 609 8.39 0.66 -33.49
CA ILE A 609 8.01 -0.75 -33.64
C ILE A 609 7.53 -0.87 -35.09
N ALA A 610 8.25 -1.66 -35.90
CA ALA A 610 7.79 -2.05 -37.21
C ALA A 610 6.41 -2.70 -37.04
N THR A 611 5.35 -1.98 -37.38
CA THR A 611 4.01 -2.53 -37.43
C THR A 611 4.00 -3.56 -38.54
N THR A 612 4.25 -4.83 -38.22
CA THR A 612 3.78 -5.92 -39.04
C THR A 612 2.26 -5.81 -39.02
N SER A 613 1.69 -5.36 -40.11
CA SER A 613 0.25 -5.30 -40.34
C SER A 613 -0.33 -6.70 -40.25
N GLY A 614 -0.86 -7.03 -39.08
CA GLY A 614 -1.48 -8.30 -38.80
C GLY A 614 -2.25 -8.22 -37.51
N ALA A 615 -3.56 -7.95 -37.62
CA ALA A 615 -4.62 -8.09 -36.65
C ALA A 615 -4.40 -7.33 -35.33
N GLU A 616 -5.14 -6.24 -35.16
CA GLU A 616 -5.56 -5.77 -33.83
C GLU A 616 -6.22 -6.94 -33.06
N SER A 617 -5.44 -7.61 -32.23
CA SER A 617 -6.01 -8.40 -31.18
C SER A 617 -6.37 -7.42 -30.08
N THR A 618 -7.62 -7.07 -29.98
CA THR A 618 -8.21 -6.61 -28.72
C THR A 618 -7.86 -7.67 -27.68
N ARG A 619 -6.81 -7.43 -26.92
CA ARG A 619 -6.47 -8.27 -25.77
C ARG A 619 -7.50 -7.94 -24.69
N THR A 620 -8.60 -8.67 -24.72
CA THR A 620 -9.40 -8.88 -23.52
C THR A 620 -8.47 -9.55 -22.51
N PHE A 621 -8.19 -8.86 -21.40
CA PHE A 621 -7.61 -9.49 -20.23
C PHE A 621 -8.54 -10.65 -19.87
N SER A 622 -8.09 -11.87 -20.13
CA SER A 622 -8.88 -13.04 -19.87
C SER A 622 -8.79 -13.32 -18.36
N THR A 623 -9.79 -12.89 -17.62
CA THR A 623 -10.08 -13.33 -16.25
C THR A 623 -10.02 -14.87 -16.11
N ALA A 624 -10.13 -15.61 -17.21
CA ALA A 624 -9.92 -17.05 -17.27
C ALA A 624 -8.49 -17.50 -16.90
N LEU A 625 -7.48 -16.62 -16.99
CA LEU A 625 -6.08 -16.99 -16.68
C LEU A 625 -5.79 -16.90 -15.17
N LEU A 626 -6.40 -15.97 -14.45
CA LEU A 626 -6.31 -15.94 -12.98
C LEU A 626 -7.01 -17.16 -12.35
N ILE A 627 -8.16 -17.56 -12.90
CA ILE A 627 -8.88 -18.77 -12.47
C ILE A 627 -8.13 -20.05 -12.86
N ALA A 628 -7.47 -20.08 -14.03
CA ALA A 628 -6.69 -21.26 -14.44
C ALA A 628 -5.40 -21.42 -13.60
N GLY A 629 -4.76 -20.34 -13.19
CA GLY A 629 -3.60 -20.40 -12.28
C GLY A 629 -3.95 -20.97 -10.91
N ILE A 630 -5.13 -20.67 -10.40
CA ILE A 630 -5.63 -21.15 -9.12
C ILE A 630 -6.04 -22.63 -9.22
N VAL A 631 -6.62 -23.06 -10.34
CA VAL A 631 -7.10 -24.45 -10.51
C VAL A 631 -6.00 -25.42 -10.94
N PHE A 632 -4.95 -24.98 -11.65
CA PHE A 632 -3.86 -25.85 -12.11
C PHE A 632 -2.67 -25.93 -11.14
N GLY A 633 -2.53 -25.01 -10.18
CA GLY A 633 -1.51 -25.12 -9.13
C GLY A 633 -1.72 -26.32 -8.19
N SER A 634 -2.96 -26.77 -8.05
CA SER A 634 -3.31 -27.92 -7.20
C SER A 634 -3.08 -29.30 -7.85
N LEU A 635 -2.76 -29.37 -9.15
CA LEU A 635 -2.63 -30.64 -9.88
C LEU A 635 -1.18 -31.03 -10.24
N ALA A 636 -0.18 -30.23 -9.87
CA ALA A 636 1.23 -30.47 -10.21
C ALA A 636 2.11 -30.92 -9.04
N LEU A 637 1.52 -31.36 -7.92
CA LEU A 637 2.24 -32.00 -6.80
C LEU A 637 1.61 -33.37 -6.47
N PHE A 638 1.86 -34.33 -7.33
CA PHE A 638 1.94 -35.76 -6.99
C PHE A 638 3.22 -36.32 -7.57
#